data_2e6aed8a4706ca111717b484856f1a38
#
_entry.id   2e6aed8a4706ca111717b484856f1a38
#
_cell.length_a   1.000
_cell.length_b   1.000
_cell.length_c   1.000
_cell.angle_alpha   90.00
_cell.angle_beta   90.00
_cell.angle_gamma   90.00
#
_symmetry.space_group_name_H-M   'P 1'
#
loop_
_entity.id
_entity.type
_entity.pdbx_description
1 polymer ?
#
loop_
_entity_poly.entity_id
_entity_poly.type
_entity_poly.pdbx_seq_one_letter_code
_entity_poly.pdbx_strand_id
1 'polypeptide(L)'
;AEAGGGTKDKYLGRVFGTYFSDRARVGFYGNANNTNSNQRAGTDGKWENEDAMMGENTLQKGGIFASFYGGKNSERPIRFTTTLEASHNKDVNESRGNSVSFFESGNIFGKSMSLNKSHNYNFNWNGMLSIPTSFAYINLDQYLTYASTSSNGTQQSVQGNQPLPNEWTNVVEGMVNDYTDLNHDKIHSLNYSAMLNATVKLSNDKNLGVNFAANYNTATDKMASLYSLLTQGADPTSDFRNRYDHNKQSNYQLLGGIDYALIEKEHGNMFHKLFATYNIDHKHQQGNRKYYRFDRLGGDWALPDRKHLGQLPSTTDSLALATDWANTYKTTTSQTMHTAELRYLLMKDGLNFYAALPMAFTRNAIDDLRMKDQQRHIVKHYQWLQPSFSLSFKNIKLSGSIAHAAPQMNLLLDVTDDSNPLFITKGNAALKPTDIYQATLGYTLSKTKHAQNLNAEWGYSAQQNAVGQARYYDAETGVTTSMAQNINGNWQTHVTVGYACSLDKKQKWTFDVSATETFQNSVDFQQTSLMQTSVKSEVKNWFMQGNVALAYHCKLFNAALKSAVDWQHATSKLTGFQTINSINHLYTFTNQWSLPWNMVIDTDLTYYVRSGYADHSMNSHEWIWNMAVAKRMLKSKALSLKLSGHDILAQRSSIVRTLNAQGRTETWHNVVPRYFMLSLVYHFSKSPRKE
;
A
#
# COMPACT_ATOMS: atom_id res chain seq x y z
N ALA A 1 -4.93 23.89 20.96
CA ALA A 1 -3.64 24.16 20.34
C ALA A 1 -2.53 23.54 21.17
N GLU A 2 -1.47 23.08 20.50
CA GLU A 2 -0.25 22.56 21.13
C GLU A 2 0.95 23.16 20.40
N ALA A 3 1.96 23.64 21.16
CA ALA A 3 3.21 24.10 20.62
C ALA A 3 4.35 23.53 21.48
N GLY A 4 5.37 22.95 20.85
CA GLY A 4 6.50 22.33 21.53
C GLY A 4 7.81 22.55 20.79
N GLY A 5 8.88 22.65 21.58
CA GLY A 5 10.27 22.66 21.11
C GLY A 5 11.08 21.61 21.84
N GLY A 6 12.04 21.01 21.16
CA GLY A 6 12.80 19.90 21.69
C GLY A 6 14.29 19.94 21.35
N THR A 7 15.00 18.96 21.86
CA THR A 7 16.41 18.73 21.50
C THR A 7 16.54 18.32 20.04
N LYS A 8 17.72 18.51 19.44
CA LYS A 8 18.01 18.21 18.01
C LYS A 8 17.07 18.94 17.06
N ASP A 9 16.76 20.20 17.37
CA ASP A 9 15.89 21.07 16.57
C ASP A 9 14.51 20.50 16.27
N LYS A 10 14.01 19.57 17.13
CA LYS A 10 12.67 19.01 17.00
C LYS A 10 11.62 19.99 17.45
N TYR A 11 10.55 20.13 16.67
CA TYR A 11 9.42 21.01 16.96
C TYR A 11 8.08 20.34 16.63
N LEU A 12 7.04 20.84 17.27
CA LEU A 12 5.64 20.43 17.07
C LEU A 12 4.72 21.64 17.25
N GLY A 13 3.89 21.91 16.26
CA GLY A 13 2.80 22.88 16.32
C GLY A 13 1.51 22.25 15.86
N ARG A 14 0.47 22.25 16.70
CA ARG A 14 -0.84 21.69 16.37
C ARG A 14 -1.96 22.62 16.76
N VAL A 15 -2.94 22.73 15.91
CA VAL A 15 -4.18 23.45 16.17
C VAL A 15 -5.37 22.62 15.74
N PHE A 16 -6.44 22.69 16.50
CA PHE A 16 -7.72 22.09 16.17
C PHE A 16 -8.84 23.00 16.68
N GLY A 17 -9.89 23.16 15.88
CA GLY A 17 -11.06 23.90 16.26
C GLY A 17 -12.31 23.35 15.58
N THR A 18 -13.45 23.47 16.28
CA THR A 18 -14.76 23.06 15.75
C THR A 18 -15.80 24.12 16.04
N TYR A 19 -16.75 24.26 15.11
CA TYR A 19 -17.95 25.05 15.24
C TYR A 19 -19.16 24.18 14.96
N PHE A 20 -20.18 24.26 15.81
CA PHE A 20 -21.42 23.50 15.69
C PHE A 20 -22.62 24.46 15.73
N SER A 21 -23.54 24.25 14.79
CA SER A 21 -24.86 24.86 14.78
C SER A 21 -25.88 23.82 14.30
N ASP A 22 -27.16 24.16 14.33
CA ASP A 22 -28.25 23.27 13.89
C ASP A 22 -28.12 22.86 12.42
N ARG A 23 -27.51 23.72 11.59
CA ARG A 23 -27.38 23.50 10.13
C ARG A 23 -25.95 23.26 9.64
N ALA A 24 -24.95 23.44 10.48
CA ALA A 24 -23.56 23.30 10.07
C ALA A 24 -22.70 22.75 11.21
N ARG A 25 -21.79 21.87 10.83
CA ARG A 25 -20.68 21.41 11.66
C ARG A 25 -19.41 21.63 10.87
N VAL A 26 -18.52 22.47 11.39
CA VAL A 26 -17.27 22.79 10.72
C VAL A 26 -16.13 22.53 11.69
N GLY A 27 -15.07 21.89 11.21
CA GLY A 27 -13.85 21.74 11.97
C GLY A 27 -12.65 22.03 11.08
N PHE A 28 -11.58 22.45 11.71
CA PHE A 28 -10.29 22.65 11.06
C PHE A 28 -9.15 22.16 11.95
N TYR A 29 -8.06 21.77 11.32
CA TYR A 29 -6.84 21.41 12.03
C TYR A 29 -5.60 21.83 11.25
N GLY A 30 -4.50 21.97 11.98
CA GLY A 30 -3.15 22.15 11.44
C GLY A 30 -2.15 21.35 12.26
N ASN A 31 -1.15 20.78 11.60
CA ASN A 31 -0.04 20.04 12.20
C ASN A 31 1.24 20.38 11.46
N ALA A 32 2.22 20.95 12.17
CA ALA A 32 3.56 21.25 11.65
C ALA A 32 4.59 20.64 12.59
N ASN A 33 5.43 19.74 12.10
CA ASN A 33 6.43 19.08 12.93
C ASN A 33 7.54 18.45 12.10
N ASN A 34 8.65 18.11 12.77
CA ASN A 34 9.73 17.29 12.23
C ASN A 34 10.00 16.04 13.10
N THR A 35 8.96 15.49 13.67
CA THR A 35 8.97 14.32 14.58
C THR A 35 8.40 13.06 13.97
N ASN A 36 8.21 13.02 12.65
CA ASN A 36 7.52 11.96 11.90
C ASN A 36 6.06 11.75 12.34
N SER A 37 5.41 12.76 12.88
CA SER A 37 4.02 12.65 13.31
C SER A 37 3.08 13.12 12.20
N ASN A 38 2.52 12.17 11.45
CA ASN A 38 1.54 12.45 10.39
C ASN A 38 0.09 12.51 10.90
N GLN A 39 -0.11 12.75 12.18
CA GLN A 39 -1.43 12.73 12.82
C GLN A 39 -2.33 13.83 12.26
N ARG A 40 -3.62 13.50 12.15
CA ARG A 40 -4.72 14.43 11.90
C ARG A 40 -5.66 14.43 13.11
N ALA A 41 -6.37 15.52 13.30
CA ALA A 41 -7.41 15.58 14.32
C ALA A 41 -8.71 14.96 13.78
N GLY A 42 -9.30 14.06 14.55
CA GLY A 42 -10.65 13.56 14.31
C GLY A 42 -11.72 14.62 14.61
N THR A 43 -12.97 14.33 14.27
CA THR A 43 -14.10 15.24 14.53
C THR A 43 -14.37 15.48 16.03
N ASP A 44 -13.86 14.60 16.89
CA ASP A 44 -13.91 14.69 18.35
C ASP A 44 -12.72 15.46 18.96
N GLY A 45 -11.80 15.95 18.12
CA GLY A 45 -10.59 16.68 18.51
C GLY A 45 -9.47 15.81 19.04
N LYS A 46 -9.58 14.49 18.96
CA LYS A 46 -8.46 13.62 19.28
C LYS A 46 -7.55 13.49 18.06
N TRP A 47 -6.26 13.52 18.31
CA TRP A 47 -5.26 13.24 17.30
C TRP A 47 -5.17 11.73 17.11
N GLU A 48 -5.43 11.27 15.88
CA GLU A 48 -5.39 9.86 15.52
C GLU A 48 -3.93 9.37 15.60
N ASN A 49 -3.73 8.16 16.12
CA ASN A 49 -2.43 7.53 16.03
C ASN A 49 -2.24 7.01 14.61
N GLU A 50 -1.11 7.34 14.01
CA GLU A 50 -0.68 6.81 12.73
C GLU A 50 0.61 6.01 12.93
N ASP A 51 0.87 5.07 12.02
CA ASP A 51 2.09 4.28 12.04
C ASP A 51 3.33 5.19 11.91
N ALA A 52 4.41 4.78 12.54
CA ALA A 52 5.66 5.51 12.46
C ALA A 52 6.19 5.48 11.01
N MET A 53 6.40 6.66 10.43
CA MET A 53 6.99 6.80 9.10
C MET A 53 8.46 6.39 9.14
N MET A 54 8.93 5.70 8.10
CA MET A 54 10.35 5.44 7.88
C MET A 54 11.04 6.75 7.46
N GLY A 55 12.34 6.82 7.67
CA GLY A 55 13.11 8.02 7.35
C GLY A 55 12.93 9.15 8.38
N GLU A 56 13.43 10.32 8.03
CA GLU A 56 13.19 11.56 8.75
C GLU A 56 12.29 12.48 7.94
N ASN A 57 11.14 12.86 8.53
CA ASN A 57 10.12 13.64 7.85
C ASN A 57 9.88 14.97 8.55
N THR A 58 9.76 16.04 7.76
CA THR A 58 9.25 17.34 8.19
C THR A 58 7.90 17.58 7.51
N LEU A 59 6.86 17.68 8.31
CA LEU A 59 5.48 17.75 7.85
C LEU A 59 4.85 19.10 8.16
N GLN A 60 4.12 19.64 7.21
CA GLN A 60 3.16 20.72 7.37
C GLN A 60 1.84 20.25 6.75
N LYS A 61 0.80 20.13 7.56
CA LYS A 61 -0.50 19.56 7.15
C LYS A 61 -1.64 20.38 7.74
N GLY A 62 -2.64 20.66 6.95
CA GLY A 62 -3.85 21.35 7.40
C GLY A 62 -5.09 20.82 6.71
N GLY A 63 -6.21 20.85 7.42
CA GLY A 63 -7.46 20.38 6.85
C GLY A 63 -8.69 21.10 7.43
N ILE A 64 -9.74 21.09 6.63
CA ILE A 64 -11.08 21.58 6.98
C ILE A 64 -12.07 20.46 6.68
N PHE A 65 -12.92 20.16 7.61
CA PHE A 65 -14.07 19.27 7.39
C PHE A 65 -15.35 20.00 7.74
N ALA A 66 -16.39 19.83 6.92
CA ALA A 66 -17.66 20.49 7.13
C ALA A 66 -18.82 19.56 6.76
N SER A 67 -19.91 19.66 7.50
CA SER A 67 -21.18 19.03 7.19
C SER A 67 -22.28 20.08 7.27
N PHE A 68 -23.06 20.21 6.21
CA PHE A 68 -24.17 21.12 6.09
C PHE A 68 -25.47 20.34 5.94
N TYR A 69 -26.51 20.79 6.63
CA TYR A 69 -27.83 20.17 6.65
C TYR A 69 -28.85 21.19 6.17
N GLY A 70 -29.69 20.82 5.20
CA GLY A 70 -30.69 21.71 4.61
C GLY A 70 -31.92 20.95 4.15
N GLY A 71 -32.90 21.68 3.61
CA GLY A 71 -34.16 21.11 3.11
C GLY A 71 -35.34 21.38 4.03
N LYS A 72 -36.57 21.20 3.49
CA LYS A 72 -37.83 21.45 4.21
C LYS A 72 -38.21 20.34 5.18
N ASN A 73 -37.65 19.13 4.99
CA ASN A 73 -37.94 17.96 5.83
C ASN A 73 -36.80 17.75 6.84
N SER A 74 -37.08 17.97 8.13
CA SER A 74 -36.11 17.81 9.21
C SER A 74 -35.73 16.36 9.50
N GLU A 75 -36.60 15.38 9.15
CA GLU A 75 -36.32 13.96 9.36
C GLU A 75 -35.35 13.39 8.27
N ARG A 76 -35.41 13.97 7.08
CA ARG A 76 -34.54 13.58 5.95
C ARG A 76 -33.96 14.81 5.29
N PRO A 77 -32.98 15.47 5.92
CA PRO A 77 -32.37 16.67 5.35
C PRO A 77 -31.48 16.32 4.15
N ILE A 78 -31.35 17.27 3.22
CA ILE A 78 -30.24 17.28 2.27
C ILE A 78 -28.96 17.44 3.07
N ARG A 79 -27.99 16.59 2.85
CA ARG A 79 -26.70 16.63 3.55
C ARG A 79 -25.57 16.81 2.55
N PHE A 80 -24.77 17.83 2.79
CA PHE A 80 -23.48 18.00 2.12
C PHE A 80 -22.35 17.88 3.14
N THR A 81 -21.43 16.96 2.91
CA THR A 81 -20.23 16.77 3.74
C THR A 81 -19.01 16.96 2.86
N THR A 82 -18.04 17.72 3.33
CA THR A 82 -16.79 17.93 2.60
C THR A 82 -15.59 17.92 3.54
N THR A 83 -14.47 17.43 3.01
CA THR A 83 -13.17 17.47 3.66
C THR A 83 -12.14 17.98 2.65
N LEU A 84 -11.36 18.97 3.08
CA LEU A 84 -10.23 19.52 2.35
C LEU A 84 -8.98 19.29 3.20
N GLU A 85 -7.94 18.77 2.60
CA GLU A 85 -6.65 18.57 3.26
C GLU A 85 -5.52 18.97 2.32
N ALA A 86 -4.56 19.73 2.83
CA ALA A 86 -3.33 20.04 2.13
C ALA A 86 -2.12 19.70 3.02
N SER A 87 -1.09 19.14 2.41
CA SER A 87 0.17 18.85 3.11
C SER A 87 1.39 19.11 2.25
N HIS A 88 2.46 19.53 2.92
CA HIS A 88 3.81 19.54 2.40
C HIS A 88 4.67 18.68 3.31
N ASN A 89 5.38 17.74 2.72
CA ASN A 89 6.26 16.81 3.41
C ASN A 89 7.65 16.87 2.79
N LYS A 90 8.67 16.98 3.64
CA LYS A 90 10.06 16.90 3.25
C LYS A 90 10.66 15.67 3.90
N ASP A 91 11.07 14.71 3.07
CA ASP A 91 11.52 13.41 3.51
C ASP A 91 13.02 13.22 3.23
N VAL A 92 13.71 12.60 4.18
CA VAL A 92 15.07 12.10 4.02
C VAL A 92 15.07 10.62 4.38
N ASN A 93 15.21 9.78 3.38
CA ASN A 93 15.22 8.32 3.53
C ASN A 93 16.57 7.75 3.11
N GLU A 94 17.28 7.16 4.07
CA GLU A 94 18.47 6.36 3.86
C GLU A 94 18.08 4.90 4.03
N SER A 95 18.50 4.04 3.08
CA SER A 95 18.28 2.59 3.21
C SER A 95 19.55 1.83 2.85
N ARG A 96 19.70 0.65 3.47
CA ARG A 96 20.76 -0.32 3.19
C ARG A 96 20.11 -1.68 3.08
N GLY A 97 20.35 -2.38 1.98
CA GLY A 97 19.71 -3.64 1.69
C GLY A 97 20.70 -4.77 1.42
N ASN A 98 20.32 -5.96 1.85
CA ASN A 98 20.96 -7.21 1.45
C ASN A 98 19.92 -8.04 0.72
N SER A 99 20.30 -8.62 -0.42
CA SER A 99 19.43 -9.49 -1.20
C SER A 99 20.13 -10.80 -1.55
N VAL A 100 19.34 -11.85 -1.69
CA VAL A 100 19.77 -13.13 -2.22
C VAL A 100 18.76 -13.56 -3.25
N SER A 101 19.18 -13.72 -4.50
CA SER A 101 18.38 -14.32 -5.56
C SER A 101 18.69 -15.81 -5.62
N PHE A 102 17.64 -16.64 -5.61
CA PHE A 102 17.78 -18.10 -5.59
C PHE A 102 17.82 -18.65 -7.01
N PHE A 103 18.91 -19.32 -7.37
CA PHE A 103 19.07 -20.03 -8.62
C PHE A 103 19.60 -21.45 -8.38
N GLU A 104 19.19 -22.38 -9.23
CA GLU A 104 19.67 -23.79 -9.18
C GLU A 104 21.19 -23.90 -9.33
N SER A 105 21.79 -23.02 -10.14
CA SER A 105 23.24 -22.95 -10.37
C SER A 105 24.04 -22.29 -9.25
N GLY A 106 23.37 -21.79 -8.21
CA GLY A 106 23.97 -21.05 -7.10
C GLY A 106 23.29 -19.71 -6.86
N ASN A 107 23.39 -19.21 -5.64
CA ASN A 107 22.75 -17.95 -5.24
C ASN A 107 23.55 -16.74 -5.75
N ILE A 108 22.82 -15.67 -6.06
CA ILE A 108 23.39 -14.35 -6.31
C ILE A 108 23.11 -13.46 -5.13
N PHE A 109 24.17 -12.87 -4.59
CA PHE A 109 24.13 -12.00 -3.44
C PHE A 109 24.18 -10.54 -3.92
N GLY A 110 23.34 -9.69 -3.34
CA GLY A 110 23.30 -8.27 -3.64
C GLY A 110 23.38 -7.43 -2.37
N LYS A 111 24.07 -6.30 -2.47
CA LYS A 111 24.03 -5.22 -1.48
C LYS A 111 23.62 -3.93 -2.15
N SER A 112 22.80 -3.15 -1.47
CA SER A 112 22.36 -1.86 -1.96
C SER A 112 22.39 -0.79 -0.86
N MET A 113 22.71 0.42 -1.24
CA MET A 113 22.60 1.60 -0.40
C MET A 113 21.90 2.70 -1.19
N SER A 114 20.94 3.37 -0.58
CA SER A 114 20.29 4.52 -1.20
C SER A 114 20.08 5.64 -0.21
N LEU A 115 20.17 6.87 -0.71
CA LEU A 115 19.77 8.09 -0.03
C LEU A 115 18.82 8.86 -0.94
N ASN A 116 17.61 9.06 -0.49
CA ASN A 116 16.60 9.84 -1.21
C ASN A 116 16.13 11.03 -0.38
N LYS A 117 16.10 12.20 -0.98
CA LYS A 117 15.59 13.45 -0.40
C LYS A 117 14.45 13.94 -1.27
N SER A 118 13.25 14.04 -0.72
CA SER A 118 12.07 14.44 -1.47
C SER A 118 11.27 15.57 -0.81
N HIS A 119 10.58 16.31 -1.66
CA HIS A 119 9.57 17.29 -1.31
C HIS A 119 8.24 16.85 -1.93
N ASN A 120 7.24 16.64 -1.10
CA ASN A 120 5.94 16.14 -1.50
C ASN A 120 4.86 17.15 -1.12
N TYR A 121 4.08 17.60 -2.10
CA TYR A 121 2.90 18.43 -1.92
C TYR A 121 1.68 17.58 -2.25
N ASN A 122 0.72 17.51 -1.34
CA ASN A 122 -0.53 16.79 -1.55
C ASN A 122 -1.70 17.71 -1.25
N PHE A 123 -2.72 17.59 -2.08
CA PHE A 123 -4.03 18.21 -1.86
C PHE A 123 -5.09 17.15 -2.06
N ASN A 124 -5.97 16.99 -1.09
CA ASN A 124 -7.09 16.06 -1.11
C ASN A 124 -8.39 16.81 -0.87
N TRP A 125 -9.37 16.54 -1.70
CA TRP A 125 -10.74 16.98 -1.51
C TRP A 125 -11.67 15.78 -1.59
N ASN A 126 -12.60 15.72 -0.65
CA ASN A 126 -13.69 14.76 -0.62
C ASN A 126 -14.99 15.52 -0.43
N GLY A 127 -15.99 15.25 -1.25
CA GLY A 127 -17.33 15.84 -1.18
C GLY A 127 -18.39 14.75 -1.29
N MET A 128 -19.36 14.74 -0.38
CA MET A 128 -20.50 13.83 -0.40
C MET A 128 -21.78 14.64 -0.31
N LEU A 129 -22.68 14.44 -1.27
CA LEU A 129 -24.00 15.07 -1.32
C LEU A 129 -25.06 13.98 -1.29
N SER A 130 -25.95 14.03 -0.28
CA SER A 130 -27.10 13.13 -0.17
C SER A 130 -28.38 13.92 -0.32
N ILE A 131 -29.23 13.54 -1.27
CA ILE A 131 -30.49 14.21 -1.63
C ILE A 131 -31.63 13.20 -1.49
N PRO A 132 -32.36 13.18 -0.39
CA PRO A 132 -33.58 12.40 -0.27
C PRO A 132 -34.75 13.16 -0.95
N THR A 133 -35.42 12.51 -1.89
CA THR A 133 -36.66 13.00 -2.51
C THR A 133 -37.81 12.06 -2.18
N SER A 134 -39.04 12.39 -2.59
CA SER A 134 -40.20 11.50 -2.41
C SER A 134 -40.11 10.22 -3.25
N PHE A 135 -39.44 10.28 -4.39
CA PHE A 135 -39.35 9.18 -5.35
C PHE A 135 -37.96 8.57 -5.49
N ALA A 136 -36.90 9.21 -4.94
CA ALA A 136 -35.54 8.70 -5.05
C ALA A 136 -34.68 9.11 -3.86
N TYR A 137 -33.66 8.30 -3.56
CA TYR A 137 -32.55 8.64 -2.70
C TYR A 137 -31.29 8.70 -3.54
N ILE A 138 -30.64 9.86 -3.60
CA ILE A 138 -29.49 10.12 -4.47
C ILE A 138 -28.28 10.46 -3.61
N ASN A 139 -27.18 9.77 -3.83
CA ASN A 139 -25.87 10.09 -3.27
C ASN A 139 -24.89 10.38 -4.39
N LEU A 140 -24.16 11.48 -4.25
CA LEU A 140 -23.05 11.85 -5.10
C LEU A 140 -21.80 11.99 -4.23
N ASP A 141 -20.83 11.12 -4.46
CA ASP A 141 -19.52 11.15 -3.83
C ASP A 141 -18.49 11.63 -4.84
N GLN A 142 -17.63 12.56 -4.42
CA GLN A 142 -16.55 13.11 -5.25
C GLN A 142 -15.25 13.08 -4.47
N TYR A 143 -14.18 12.76 -5.15
CA TYR A 143 -12.85 12.71 -4.59
C TYR A 143 -11.84 13.28 -5.58
N LEU A 144 -11.00 14.20 -5.12
CA LEU A 144 -9.90 14.79 -5.89
C LEU A 144 -8.62 14.68 -5.09
N THR A 145 -7.57 14.13 -5.70
CA THR A 145 -6.22 14.15 -5.15
C THR A 145 -5.26 14.75 -6.16
N TYR A 146 -4.49 15.72 -5.75
CA TYR A 146 -3.34 16.22 -6.48
C TYR A 146 -2.08 15.96 -5.66
N ALA A 147 -1.06 15.39 -6.31
CA ALA A 147 0.25 15.18 -5.69
C ALA A 147 1.35 15.70 -6.61
N SER A 148 2.36 16.32 -6.01
CA SER A 148 3.57 16.77 -6.68
C SER A 148 4.77 16.39 -5.84
N THR A 149 5.67 15.60 -6.40
CA THR A 149 6.90 15.14 -5.76
C THR A 149 8.09 15.62 -6.56
N SER A 150 9.09 16.14 -5.87
CA SER A 150 10.42 16.38 -6.42
C SER A 150 11.44 15.68 -5.53
N SER A 151 12.26 14.81 -6.11
CA SER A 151 13.24 14.03 -5.36
C SER A 151 14.64 14.07 -5.98
N ASN A 152 15.65 13.92 -5.12
CA ASN A 152 17.05 13.71 -5.49
C ASN A 152 17.51 12.44 -4.79
N GLY A 153 17.99 11.49 -5.56
CA GLY A 153 18.44 10.21 -5.08
C GLY A 153 19.89 9.90 -5.45
N THR A 154 20.51 9.08 -4.62
CA THR A 154 21.73 8.36 -4.95
C THR A 154 21.50 6.91 -4.59
N GLN A 155 21.84 6.00 -5.50
CA GLN A 155 21.78 4.57 -5.28
C GLN A 155 23.10 3.94 -5.72
N GLN A 156 23.59 3.03 -4.90
CA GLN A 156 24.69 2.14 -5.26
C GLN A 156 24.26 0.71 -4.98
N SER A 157 24.63 -0.22 -5.84
CA SER A 157 24.36 -1.64 -5.66
C SER A 157 25.46 -2.49 -6.26
N VAL A 158 25.82 -3.54 -5.54
CA VAL A 158 26.82 -4.53 -5.93
C VAL A 158 26.17 -5.91 -5.96
N GLN A 159 26.50 -6.70 -6.96
CA GLN A 159 26.10 -8.10 -7.04
C GLN A 159 27.33 -8.99 -7.11
N GLY A 160 27.24 -10.18 -6.50
CA GLY A 160 28.29 -11.18 -6.49
C GLY A 160 27.74 -12.59 -6.47
N ASN A 161 28.55 -13.56 -6.90
CA ASN A 161 28.26 -15.00 -6.85
C ASN A 161 28.66 -15.64 -5.50
N GLN A 162 29.21 -14.85 -4.59
CA GLN A 162 29.55 -15.22 -3.21
C GLN A 162 28.98 -14.18 -2.23
N PRO A 163 28.79 -14.53 -0.95
CA PRO A 163 28.37 -13.59 0.09
C PRO A 163 29.29 -12.37 0.14
N LEU A 164 28.71 -11.18 -0.01
CA LEU A 164 29.42 -9.92 -0.02
C LEU A 164 29.79 -9.47 1.40
N PRO A 165 30.99 -8.89 1.65
CA PRO A 165 31.38 -8.39 2.96
C PRO A 165 30.49 -7.23 3.44
N ASN A 166 30.47 -6.96 4.74
CA ASN A 166 29.66 -5.89 5.31
C ASN A 166 30.15 -4.48 4.98
N GLU A 167 31.43 -4.33 4.69
CA GLU A 167 32.03 -3.03 4.33
C GLU A 167 32.09 -2.86 2.82
N TRP A 168 31.63 -1.71 2.33
CA TRP A 168 31.43 -1.36 0.92
C TRP A 168 32.64 -0.72 0.29
N THR A 169 33.83 -1.19 0.47
CA THR A 169 34.97 -0.34 0.20
C THR A 169 35.80 -0.70 -1.00
N ASN A 170 35.58 -1.74 -1.78
CA ASN A 170 36.36 -1.96 -3.00
C ASN A 170 35.87 -3.22 -3.76
N VAL A 171 36.35 -3.40 -4.99
CA VAL A 171 36.23 -4.61 -5.78
C VAL A 171 36.59 -5.84 -4.93
N VAL A 172 35.61 -6.72 -4.71
CA VAL A 172 35.73 -7.90 -3.88
C VAL A 172 35.76 -9.12 -4.82
N GLU A 173 36.56 -10.13 -4.46
CA GLU A 173 36.53 -11.42 -5.16
C GLU A 173 35.11 -11.97 -5.27
N GLY A 174 34.72 -12.43 -6.47
CA GLY A 174 33.38 -12.92 -6.74
C GLY A 174 32.32 -11.82 -7.04
N MET A 175 32.73 -10.55 -7.14
CA MET A 175 31.85 -9.46 -7.62
C MET A 175 31.57 -9.66 -9.12
N VAL A 176 30.28 -9.53 -9.48
CA VAL A 176 29.81 -9.62 -10.87
C VAL A 176 29.61 -8.22 -11.47
N ASN A 177 28.98 -7.33 -10.72
CA ASN A 177 28.82 -5.94 -11.14
C ASN A 177 28.71 -4.98 -9.95
N ASP A 178 28.99 -3.72 -10.24
CA ASP A 178 28.74 -2.55 -9.37
C ASP A 178 28.07 -1.48 -10.21
N TYR A 179 26.94 -0.93 -9.73
CA TYR A 179 26.35 0.21 -10.36
C TYR A 179 26.07 1.36 -9.38
N THR A 180 26.16 2.55 -9.91
CA THR A 180 25.79 3.79 -9.22
C THR A 180 24.76 4.54 -10.06
N ASP A 181 23.71 5.06 -9.44
CA ASP A 181 22.71 5.90 -10.07
C ASP A 181 22.48 7.18 -9.26
N LEU A 182 22.63 8.33 -9.91
CA LEU A 182 22.32 9.64 -9.38
C LEU A 182 21.10 10.15 -10.09
N ASN A 183 19.97 10.31 -9.39
CA ASN A 183 18.70 10.68 -10.01
C ASN A 183 18.12 11.99 -9.50
N HIS A 184 17.33 12.61 -10.36
CA HIS A 184 16.46 13.75 -10.07
C HIS A 184 15.12 13.53 -10.72
N ASP A 185 14.07 13.41 -9.89
CA ASP A 185 12.72 13.06 -10.34
C ASP A 185 11.74 14.18 -10.03
N LYS A 186 10.82 14.42 -10.95
CA LYS A 186 9.65 15.29 -10.77
C LYS A 186 8.40 14.58 -11.23
N ILE A 187 7.51 14.32 -10.28
CA ILE A 187 6.26 13.60 -10.53
C ILE A 187 5.09 14.52 -10.18
N HIS A 188 4.13 14.62 -11.09
CA HIS A 188 2.86 15.29 -10.85
C HIS A 188 1.73 14.32 -11.15
N SER A 189 0.77 14.20 -10.27
CA SER A 189 -0.42 13.37 -10.48
C SER A 189 -1.69 14.07 -10.07
N LEU A 190 -2.76 13.80 -10.80
CA LEU A 190 -4.11 14.25 -10.51
C LEU A 190 -5.03 13.05 -10.62
N ASN A 191 -5.78 12.76 -9.56
CA ASN A 191 -6.83 11.75 -9.54
C ASN A 191 -8.15 12.43 -9.23
N TYR A 192 -9.16 12.17 -10.04
CA TYR A 192 -10.54 12.59 -9.80
C TYR A 192 -11.47 11.39 -9.90
N SER A 193 -12.37 11.26 -8.95
CA SER A 193 -13.39 10.22 -8.93
C SER A 193 -14.73 10.85 -8.57
N ALA A 194 -15.76 10.49 -9.31
CA ALA A 194 -17.15 10.84 -8.99
C ALA A 194 -18.01 9.58 -9.05
N MET A 195 -18.83 9.35 -8.04
CA MET A 195 -19.74 8.22 -7.96
C MET A 195 -21.14 8.69 -7.61
N LEU A 196 -22.09 8.39 -8.47
CA LEU A 196 -23.51 8.62 -8.30
C LEU A 196 -24.21 7.31 -8.01
N ASN A 197 -24.88 7.23 -6.87
CA ASN A 197 -25.76 6.11 -6.53
C ASN A 197 -27.17 6.65 -6.33
N ALA A 198 -28.13 6.08 -7.03
CA ALA A 198 -29.54 6.42 -6.90
C ALA A 198 -30.37 5.16 -6.66
N THR A 199 -31.25 5.23 -5.66
CA THR A 199 -32.30 4.25 -5.47
C THR A 199 -33.62 4.91 -5.80
N VAL A 200 -34.22 4.52 -6.91
CA VAL A 200 -35.47 5.08 -7.44
C VAL A 200 -36.63 4.20 -7.01
N LYS A 201 -37.61 4.75 -6.35
CA LYS A 201 -38.86 4.04 -5.99
C LYS A 201 -39.76 3.96 -7.23
N LEU A 202 -40.07 2.75 -7.62
CA LEU A 202 -41.07 2.45 -8.66
C LEU A 202 -42.43 2.20 -8.00
N SER A 203 -43.48 2.05 -8.84
CA SER A 203 -44.80 1.61 -8.34
C SER A 203 -44.70 0.23 -7.71
N ASN A 204 -45.59 -0.07 -6.71
CA ASN A 204 -45.69 -1.36 -6.02
C ASN A 204 -44.47 -1.75 -5.14
N ASP A 205 -43.90 -0.81 -4.38
CA ASP A 205 -42.80 -1.00 -3.44
C ASP A 205 -41.50 -1.56 -4.05
N LYS A 206 -41.39 -1.55 -5.37
CA LYS A 206 -40.16 -1.94 -6.08
C LYS A 206 -39.20 -0.78 -6.20
N ASN A 207 -37.92 -1.11 -6.06
CA ASN A 207 -36.83 -0.15 -6.20
C ASN A 207 -35.94 -0.52 -7.39
N LEU A 208 -35.51 0.49 -8.12
CA LEU A 208 -34.46 0.39 -9.14
C LEU A 208 -33.18 1.04 -8.59
N GLY A 209 -32.12 0.26 -8.50
CA GLY A 209 -30.80 0.77 -8.21
C GLY A 209 -30.13 1.24 -9.50
N VAL A 210 -29.54 2.43 -9.47
CA VAL A 210 -28.75 2.99 -10.56
C VAL A 210 -27.42 3.46 -9.96
N ASN A 211 -26.32 3.01 -10.53
CA ASN A 211 -25.01 3.48 -10.17
C ASN A 211 -24.28 4.01 -11.42
N PHE A 212 -23.51 5.06 -11.24
CA PHE A 212 -22.60 5.58 -12.24
C PHE A 212 -21.34 6.06 -11.53
N ALA A 213 -20.17 5.69 -12.07
CA ALA A 213 -18.91 6.22 -11.59
C ALA A 213 -18.02 6.65 -12.75
N ALA A 214 -17.32 7.76 -12.57
CA ALA A 214 -16.32 8.28 -13.49
C ALA A 214 -15.01 8.52 -12.71
N ASN A 215 -13.94 7.87 -13.16
CA ASN A 215 -12.61 8.05 -12.61
C ASN A 215 -11.70 8.62 -13.69
N TYR A 216 -10.91 9.62 -13.35
CA TYR A 216 -9.88 10.19 -14.20
C TYR A 216 -8.57 10.27 -13.43
N ASN A 217 -7.50 9.77 -14.03
CA ASN A 217 -6.16 9.83 -13.46
C ASN A 217 -5.20 10.33 -14.54
N THR A 218 -4.31 11.24 -14.19
CA THR A 218 -3.18 11.61 -15.02
C THR A 218 -1.93 11.76 -14.17
N ALA A 219 -0.82 11.27 -14.70
CA ALA A 219 0.50 11.39 -14.09
C ALA A 219 1.52 11.82 -15.15
N THR A 220 2.43 12.69 -14.75
CA THR A 220 3.61 13.06 -15.53
C THR A 220 4.82 12.84 -14.67
N ASP A 221 5.72 12.01 -15.14
CA ASP A 221 6.98 11.68 -14.52
C ASP A 221 8.12 12.15 -15.40
N LYS A 222 9.08 12.87 -14.82
CA LYS A 222 10.31 13.33 -15.44
C LYS A 222 11.47 12.88 -14.57
N MET A 223 12.17 11.85 -15.01
CA MET A 223 13.34 11.30 -14.33
C MET A 223 14.61 11.61 -15.10
N ALA A 224 15.54 12.25 -14.47
CA ALA A 224 16.92 12.40 -14.99
C ALA A 224 17.85 11.51 -14.16
N SER A 225 18.78 10.82 -14.81
CA SER A 225 19.65 9.87 -14.13
C SER A 225 21.03 9.81 -14.79
N LEU A 226 22.08 9.82 -13.95
CA LEU A 226 23.45 9.47 -14.33
C LEU A 226 23.74 8.07 -13.82
N TYR A 227 23.66 7.11 -14.68
CA TYR A 227 23.85 5.69 -14.39
C TYR A 227 25.24 5.24 -14.83
N SER A 228 25.99 4.61 -13.94
CA SER A 228 27.31 4.03 -14.22
C SER A 228 27.31 2.57 -13.77
N LEU A 229 27.64 1.67 -14.67
CA LEU A 229 27.72 0.22 -14.44
C LEU A 229 29.12 -0.27 -14.77
N LEU A 230 29.70 -1.02 -13.85
CA LEU A 230 30.93 -1.78 -14.04
C LEU A 230 30.60 -3.28 -13.96
N THR A 231 30.96 -4.05 -14.97
CA THR A 231 30.90 -5.52 -14.93
C THR A 231 32.29 -6.09 -14.74
N GLN A 232 32.41 -7.18 -13.98
CA GLN A 232 33.65 -7.81 -13.59
C GLN A 232 33.84 -9.23 -14.20
N GLY A 233 33.10 -9.57 -15.26
CA GLY A 233 33.23 -10.87 -15.95
C GLY A 233 34.58 -11.11 -16.62
N ALA A 234 34.67 -12.10 -17.48
CA ALA A 234 35.90 -12.43 -18.24
C ALA A 234 36.40 -11.22 -19.05
N ASP A 235 35.46 -10.39 -19.57
CA ASP A 235 35.74 -9.13 -20.25
C ASP A 235 35.07 -7.98 -19.47
N PRO A 236 35.79 -7.34 -18.54
CA PRO A 236 35.23 -6.21 -17.77
C PRO A 236 34.76 -5.07 -18.67
N THR A 237 33.53 -4.59 -18.47
CA THR A 237 32.97 -3.50 -19.26
C THR A 237 32.51 -2.36 -18.36
N SER A 238 32.50 -1.16 -18.93
CA SER A 238 31.92 0.05 -18.26
C SER A 238 30.86 0.62 -19.18
N ASP A 239 29.64 0.77 -18.64
CA ASP A 239 28.49 1.40 -19.32
C ASP A 239 28.07 2.64 -18.52
N PHE A 240 28.24 3.80 -19.15
CA PHE A 240 27.75 5.07 -18.59
C PHE A 240 26.56 5.57 -19.41
N ARG A 241 25.49 5.98 -18.71
CA ARG A 241 24.26 6.47 -19.33
C ARG A 241 23.79 7.76 -18.66
N ASN A 242 23.71 8.84 -19.42
CA ASN A 242 23.02 10.05 -19.04
C ASN A 242 21.60 9.97 -19.60
N ARG A 243 20.62 9.60 -18.75
CA ARG A 243 19.27 9.28 -19.12
C ARG A 243 18.29 10.40 -18.75
N TYR A 244 17.32 10.62 -19.62
CA TYR A 244 16.17 11.45 -19.31
C TYR A 244 14.90 10.74 -19.80
N ASP A 245 14.03 10.42 -18.87
CA ASP A 245 12.75 9.77 -19.09
C ASP A 245 11.61 10.76 -18.84
N HIS A 246 10.78 11.01 -19.83
CA HIS A 246 9.57 11.81 -19.72
C HIS A 246 8.37 10.92 -20.04
N ASN A 247 7.72 10.43 -19.01
CA ASN A 247 6.58 9.55 -19.11
C ASN A 247 5.30 10.30 -18.70
N LYS A 248 4.33 10.36 -19.62
CA LYS A 248 3.00 10.92 -19.35
C LYS A 248 1.96 9.83 -19.51
N GLN A 249 1.18 9.61 -18.48
CA GLN A 249 0.07 8.65 -18.47
C GLN A 249 -1.23 9.39 -18.17
N SER A 250 -2.31 8.98 -18.82
CA SER A 250 -3.66 9.41 -18.50
C SER A 250 -4.61 8.24 -18.69
N ASN A 251 -5.52 8.08 -17.78
CA ASN A 251 -6.57 7.08 -17.89
C ASN A 251 -7.91 7.64 -17.44
N TYR A 252 -8.98 7.11 -18.00
CA TYR A 252 -10.32 7.29 -17.47
C TYR A 252 -11.04 5.94 -17.41
N GLN A 253 -11.95 5.82 -16.47
CA GLN A 253 -12.84 4.68 -16.32
C GLN A 253 -14.26 5.18 -16.11
N LEU A 254 -15.19 4.64 -16.87
CA LEU A 254 -16.61 4.89 -16.76
C LEU A 254 -17.30 3.59 -16.38
N LEU A 255 -17.99 3.59 -15.24
CA LEU A 255 -18.80 2.46 -14.77
C LEU A 255 -20.27 2.91 -14.78
N GLY A 256 -21.13 2.07 -15.28
CA GLY A 256 -22.58 2.25 -15.23
C GLY A 256 -23.24 0.93 -14.83
N GLY A 257 -24.26 1.00 -13.98
CA GLY A 257 -24.96 -0.21 -13.58
C GLY A 257 -26.40 0.06 -13.18
N ILE A 258 -27.22 -0.93 -13.42
CA ILE A 258 -28.58 -0.98 -12.97
C ILE A 258 -28.83 -2.31 -12.25
N ASP A 259 -29.55 -2.27 -11.16
CA ASP A 259 -30.03 -3.45 -10.48
C ASP A 259 -31.54 -3.38 -10.19
N TYR A 260 -32.23 -4.47 -10.42
CA TYR A 260 -33.66 -4.56 -10.27
C TYR A 260 -34.05 -5.86 -9.58
N ALA A 261 -34.92 -5.76 -8.58
CA ALA A 261 -35.49 -6.92 -7.91
C ALA A 261 -36.62 -7.53 -8.77
N LEU A 262 -36.35 -8.67 -9.39
CA LEU A 262 -37.34 -9.44 -10.17
C LEU A 262 -38.38 -10.05 -9.27
N ILE A 263 -37.94 -10.65 -8.17
CA ILE A 263 -38.76 -11.30 -7.17
C ILE A 263 -38.36 -10.81 -5.79
N GLU A 264 -39.32 -10.41 -5.01
CA GLU A 264 -39.17 -10.07 -3.60
C GLU A 264 -40.39 -10.63 -2.89
N LYS A 265 -40.22 -11.65 -2.04
CA LYS A 265 -41.30 -12.30 -1.33
C LYS A 265 -40.92 -12.58 0.10
N GLU A 266 -41.88 -12.37 0.98
CA GLU A 266 -41.82 -12.71 2.39
C GLU A 266 -42.92 -13.74 2.71
N HIS A 267 -42.54 -14.83 3.35
CA HIS A 267 -43.45 -15.91 3.76
C HIS A 267 -43.10 -16.29 5.21
N GLY A 268 -43.82 -15.76 6.17
CA GLY A 268 -43.51 -15.93 7.58
C GLY A 268 -42.10 -15.42 7.90
N ASN A 269 -41.21 -16.29 8.39
CA ASN A 269 -39.83 -15.97 8.71
C ASN A 269 -38.85 -16.12 7.53
N MET A 270 -39.38 -16.41 6.31
CA MET A 270 -38.55 -16.58 5.14
C MET A 270 -38.68 -15.40 4.19
N PHE A 271 -37.56 -14.76 3.91
CA PHE A 271 -37.43 -13.68 2.92
C PHE A 271 -36.53 -14.16 1.78
N HIS A 272 -36.98 -14.00 0.53
CA HIS A 272 -36.17 -14.29 -0.63
C HIS A 272 -36.28 -13.18 -1.69
N LYS A 273 -35.16 -12.95 -2.34
CA LYS A 273 -35.05 -11.90 -3.34
C LYS A 273 -34.18 -12.36 -4.50
N LEU A 274 -34.67 -12.17 -5.71
CA LEU A 274 -33.92 -12.39 -6.95
C LEU A 274 -33.68 -11.04 -7.62
N PHE A 275 -32.44 -10.74 -7.92
CA PHE A 275 -32.04 -9.54 -8.64
C PHE A 275 -31.53 -9.89 -10.03
N ALA A 276 -31.82 -9.03 -10.99
CA ALA A 276 -31.09 -8.93 -12.23
C ALA A 276 -30.26 -7.65 -12.20
N THR A 277 -28.99 -7.79 -12.52
CA THR A 277 -28.04 -6.67 -12.55
C THR A 277 -27.34 -6.64 -13.90
N TYR A 278 -27.17 -5.43 -14.44
CA TYR A 278 -26.35 -5.24 -15.61
C TYR A 278 -25.37 -4.10 -15.36
N ASN A 279 -24.09 -4.37 -15.64
CA ASN A 279 -23.01 -3.40 -15.47
C ASN A 279 -22.21 -3.26 -16.76
N ILE A 280 -21.74 -2.05 -17.01
CA ILE A 280 -20.74 -1.74 -18.02
C ILE A 280 -19.54 -1.07 -17.34
N ASP A 281 -18.33 -1.52 -17.66
CA ASP A 281 -17.06 -0.92 -17.23
C ASP A 281 -16.23 -0.65 -18.48
N HIS A 282 -15.98 0.63 -18.75
CA HIS A 282 -15.12 1.06 -19.84
C HIS A 282 -13.90 1.78 -19.30
N LYS A 283 -12.71 1.24 -19.58
CA LYS A 283 -11.41 1.79 -19.22
C LYS A 283 -10.66 2.19 -20.48
N HIS A 284 -10.05 3.37 -20.44
CA HIS A 284 -9.17 3.85 -21.49
C HIS A 284 -7.92 4.43 -20.87
N GLN A 285 -6.76 4.00 -21.34
CA GLN A 285 -5.47 4.45 -20.85
C GLN A 285 -4.57 4.86 -22.01
N GLN A 286 -3.91 5.99 -21.88
CA GLN A 286 -2.86 6.44 -22.78
C GLN A 286 -1.54 6.58 -22.02
N GLY A 287 -0.48 6.07 -22.63
CA GLY A 287 0.90 6.23 -22.17
C GLY A 287 1.72 6.89 -23.29
N ASN A 288 2.54 7.85 -22.93
CA ASN A 288 3.47 8.50 -23.86
C ASN A 288 4.81 8.66 -23.15
N ARG A 289 5.76 7.83 -23.52
CA ARG A 289 7.13 7.85 -22.99
C ARG A 289 8.09 8.37 -24.03
N LYS A 290 8.88 9.37 -23.67
CA LYS A 290 10.04 9.87 -24.43
C LYS A 290 11.29 9.57 -23.60
N TYR A 291 12.14 8.71 -24.13
CA TYR A 291 13.34 8.27 -23.45
C TYR A 291 14.57 8.72 -24.22
N TYR A 292 15.49 9.40 -23.54
CA TYR A 292 16.68 9.99 -24.12
C TYR A 292 17.95 9.44 -23.46
N ARG A 293 19.00 9.25 -24.26
CA ARG A 293 20.36 8.85 -23.91
C ARG A 293 21.28 10.00 -24.29
N PHE A 294 21.45 11.00 -23.42
CA PHE A 294 22.27 12.18 -23.70
C PHE A 294 23.75 11.87 -23.79
N ASP A 295 24.24 10.78 -23.18
CA ASP A 295 25.58 10.27 -23.37
C ASP A 295 25.95 10.05 -24.85
N ARG A 296 24.98 9.76 -25.72
CA ARG A 296 25.18 9.63 -27.17
C ARG A 296 25.59 10.92 -27.87
N LEU A 297 25.43 12.07 -27.23
CA LEU A 297 25.86 13.36 -27.76
C LEU A 297 27.39 13.58 -27.62
N GLY A 298 28.06 12.79 -26.77
CA GLY A 298 29.48 12.93 -26.50
C GLY A 298 29.83 14.17 -25.66
N GLY A 299 31.13 14.47 -25.55
CA GLY A 299 31.63 15.62 -24.77
C GLY A 299 31.16 15.58 -23.31
N ASP A 300 30.78 16.74 -22.78
CA ASP A 300 30.33 16.89 -21.38
C ASP A 300 29.10 16.03 -21.03
N TRP A 301 28.27 15.66 -22.02
CA TRP A 301 27.10 14.80 -21.82
C TRP A 301 27.44 13.34 -21.54
N ALA A 302 28.63 12.91 -21.95
CA ALA A 302 29.12 11.56 -21.73
C ALA A 302 30.00 11.43 -20.47
N LEU A 303 30.08 12.46 -19.64
CA LEU A 303 30.83 12.46 -18.39
C LEU A 303 29.89 12.26 -17.19
N PRO A 304 30.31 11.57 -16.13
CA PRO A 304 29.53 11.39 -14.90
C PRO A 304 29.49 12.68 -14.04
N ASP A 305 29.32 13.84 -14.66
CA ASP A 305 29.22 15.13 -14.01
C ASP A 305 27.76 15.54 -13.86
N ARG A 306 27.37 15.98 -12.65
CA ARG A 306 26.02 16.44 -12.34
C ARG A 306 25.60 17.72 -13.07
N LYS A 307 26.54 18.40 -13.75
CA LYS A 307 26.31 19.68 -14.44
C LYS A 307 25.11 19.66 -15.39
N HIS A 308 24.92 18.54 -16.10
CA HIS A 308 23.83 18.39 -17.08
C HIS A 308 22.67 17.51 -16.59
N LEU A 309 22.68 17.07 -15.33
CA LEU A 309 21.59 16.23 -14.79
C LEU A 309 20.25 16.98 -14.83
N GLY A 310 19.29 16.45 -15.59
CA GLY A 310 17.96 17.04 -15.74
C GLY A 310 17.86 18.22 -16.71
N GLN A 311 18.95 18.60 -17.37
CA GLN A 311 18.93 19.59 -18.45
C GLN A 311 18.59 18.90 -19.79
N LEU A 312 17.93 19.65 -20.68
CA LEU A 312 17.66 19.21 -22.03
C LEU A 312 18.59 19.95 -22.99
N PRO A 313 19.10 19.28 -24.05
CA PRO A 313 19.80 19.95 -25.13
C PRO A 313 18.94 21.05 -25.75
N SER A 314 19.60 22.11 -26.21
CA SER A 314 18.92 23.32 -26.71
C SER A 314 18.35 23.15 -28.13
N THR A 315 18.82 22.16 -28.90
CA THR A 315 18.43 21.97 -30.29
C THR A 315 17.56 20.71 -30.48
N THR A 316 16.66 20.78 -31.43
CA THR A 316 15.81 19.63 -31.84
C THR A 316 16.63 18.47 -32.40
N ASP A 317 17.72 18.77 -33.11
CA ASP A 317 18.58 17.77 -33.72
C ASP A 317 19.35 16.98 -32.66
N SER A 318 19.86 17.64 -31.63
CA SER A 318 20.47 16.96 -30.47
C SER A 318 19.47 16.09 -29.74
N LEU A 319 18.23 16.55 -29.56
CA LEU A 319 17.17 15.71 -28.95
C LEU A 319 16.84 14.49 -29.83
N ALA A 320 16.79 14.66 -31.15
CA ALA A 320 16.53 13.56 -32.07
C ALA A 320 17.66 12.51 -32.03
N LEU A 321 18.92 12.97 -31.99
CA LEU A 321 20.10 12.10 -31.91
C LEU A 321 20.15 11.33 -30.58
N ALA A 322 19.78 11.98 -29.49
CA ALA A 322 19.75 11.37 -28.15
C ALA A 322 18.52 10.48 -27.91
N THR A 323 17.49 10.53 -28.77
CA THR A 323 16.27 9.73 -28.58
C THR A 323 16.60 8.25 -28.71
N ASP A 324 16.25 7.49 -27.66
CA ASP A 324 16.23 6.04 -27.72
C ASP A 324 14.87 5.56 -28.21
N TRP A 325 14.83 5.28 -29.52
CA TRP A 325 13.59 4.90 -30.19
C TRP A 325 13.03 3.56 -29.74
N ALA A 326 13.86 2.64 -29.26
CA ALA A 326 13.43 1.36 -28.74
C ALA A 326 12.59 1.49 -27.46
N ASN A 327 12.95 2.48 -26.62
CA ASN A 327 12.30 2.75 -25.34
C ASN A 327 11.37 3.97 -25.37
N THR A 328 11.23 4.61 -26.55
CA THR A 328 10.26 5.71 -26.79
C THR A 328 9.01 5.15 -27.42
N TYR A 329 7.84 5.37 -26.80
CA TYR A 329 6.58 4.82 -27.30
C TYR A 329 5.35 5.67 -26.94
N LYS A 330 4.29 5.44 -27.70
CA LYS A 330 2.94 5.89 -27.39
C LYS A 330 2.02 4.68 -27.39
N THR A 331 1.38 4.40 -26.27
CA THR A 331 0.43 3.30 -26.13
C THR A 331 -0.97 3.82 -25.85
N THR A 332 -1.96 3.13 -26.39
CA THR A 332 -3.37 3.35 -26.06
C THR A 332 -4.01 2.00 -25.76
N THR A 333 -4.49 1.83 -24.54
CA THR A 333 -5.18 0.61 -24.11
C THR A 333 -6.63 0.91 -23.84
N SER A 334 -7.54 0.08 -24.32
CA SER A 334 -8.95 0.15 -24.00
C SER A 334 -9.48 -1.20 -23.56
N GLN A 335 -10.33 -1.18 -22.54
CA GLN A 335 -11.08 -2.33 -22.06
C GLN A 335 -12.55 -1.95 -21.93
N THR A 336 -13.42 -2.78 -22.49
CA THR A 336 -14.86 -2.66 -22.27
C THR A 336 -15.38 -4.00 -21.76
N MET A 337 -16.02 -4.00 -20.61
CA MET A 337 -16.59 -5.18 -19.99
C MET A 337 -18.09 -4.97 -19.75
N HIS A 338 -18.91 -5.87 -20.25
CA HIS A 338 -20.33 -5.97 -19.98
C HIS A 338 -20.56 -7.16 -19.04
N THR A 339 -21.27 -6.94 -17.95
CA THR A 339 -21.59 -8.01 -17.00
C THR A 339 -23.10 -8.08 -16.80
N ALA A 340 -23.69 -9.22 -17.14
CA ALA A 340 -25.06 -9.58 -16.77
C ALA A 340 -25.03 -10.55 -15.60
N GLU A 341 -25.77 -10.28 -14.54
CA GLU A 341 -25.74 -11.07 -13.30
C GLU A 341 -27.14 -11.39 -12.81
N LEU A 342 -27.35 -12.64 -12.43
CA LEU A 342 -28.48 -13.07 -11.60
C LEU A 342 -27.96 -13.32 -10.19
N ARG A 343 -28.65 -12.73 -9.20
CA ARG A 343 -28.27 -12.76 -7.80
C ARG A 343 -29.45 -13.14 -6.94
N TYR A 344 -29.31 -14.19 -6.16
CA TYR A 344 -30.33 -14.71 -5.28
C TYR A 344 -29.95 -14.57 -3.82
N LEU A 345 -30.86 -14.04 -3.01
CA LEU A 345 -30.75 -13.91 -1.57
C LEU A 345 -31.88 -14.65 -0.88
N LEU A 346 -31.56 -15.50 0.09
CA LEU A 346 -32.50 -16.17 0.98
C LEU A 346 -32.12 -15.90 2.43
N MET A 347 -33.08 -15.45 3.23
CA MET A 347 -32.93 -15.32 4.68
C MET A 347 -34.06 -16.06 5.38
N LYS A 348 -33.73 -16.92 6.37
CA LYS A 348 -34.68 -17.67 7.16
C LYS A 348 -34.09 -18.13 8.48
N ASP A 349 -34.68 -17.73 9.62
CA ASP A 349 -34.36 -18.23 10.97
C ASP A 349 -32.86 -18.32 11.28
N GLY A 350 -32.10 -17.28 10.93
CA GLY A 350 -30.64 -17.21 11.10
C GLY A 350 -29.84 -17.88 9.98
N LEU A 351 -30.49 -18.42 8.95
CA LEU A 351 -29.88 -18.84 7.70
C LEU A 351 -29.90 -17.67 6.72
N ASN A 352 -28.73 -17.30 6.20
CA ASN A 352 -28.60 -16.38 5.07
C ASN A 352 -27.82 -17.09 3.97
N PHE A 353 -28.45 -17.21 2.81
CA PHE A 353 -27.85 -17.77 1.61
C PHE A 353 -27.84 -16.70 0.53
N TYR A 354 -26.68 -16.52 -0.10
CA TYR A 354 -26.46 -15.64 -1.22
C TYR A 354 -25.77 -16.43 -2.34
N ALA A 355 -26.24 -16.29 -3.56
CA ALA A 355 -25.58 -16.81 -4.75
C ALA A 355 -25.65 -15.77 -5.87
N ALA A 356 -24.55 -15.63 -6.62
CA ALA A 356 -24.45 -14.76 -7.77
C ALA A 356 -23.81 -15.49 -8.96
N LEU A 357 -24.36 -15.27 -10.15
CA LEU A 357 -23.91 -15.82 -11.42
C LEU A 357 -23.65 -14.68 -12.41
N PRO A 358 -22.55 -13.91 -12.26
CA PRO A 358 -22.15 -12.92 -13.23
C PRO A 358 -21.56 -13.58 -14.48
N MET A 359 -22.06 -13.17 -15.64
CA MET A 359 -21.50 -13.49 -16.96
C MET A 359 -20.89 -12.24 -17.55
N ALA A 360 -19.58 -12.25 -17.73
CA ALA A 360 -18.81 -11.11 -18.20
C ALA A 360 -18.36 -11.33 -19.65
N PHE A 361 -18.53 -10.30 -20.48
CA PHE A 361 -18.03 -10.19 -21.86
C PHE A 361 -17.05 -9.03 -21.92
N THR A 362 -15.79 -9.34 -22.21
CA THR A 362 -14.73 -8.33 -22.17
C THR A 362 -14.04 -8.24 -23.52
N ARG A 363 -13.86 -6.99 -23.99
CA ARG A 363 -13.01 -6.65 -25.13
C ARG A 363 -11.85 -5.80 -24.63
N ASN A 364 -10.64 -6.30 -24.82
CA ASN A 364 -9.39 -5.61 -24.47
C ASN A 364 -8.63 -5.32 -25.77
N ALA A 365 -8.14 -4.10 -25.92
CA ALA A 365 -7.34 -3.70 -27.07
C ALA A 365 -6.15 -2.86 -26.64
N ILE A 366 -5.02 -3.00 -27.33
CA ILE A 366 -3.85 -2.14 -27.20
C ILE A 366 -3.34 -1.74 -28.58
N ASP A 367 -3.08 -0.45 -28.74
CA ASP A 367 -2.32 0.13 -29.83
C ASP A 367 -0.98 0.59 -29.28
N ASP A 368 0.12 0.12 -29.84
CA ASP A 368 1.48 0.52 -29.48
C ASP A 368 2.20 1.06 -30.71
N LEU A 369 2.69 2.29 -30.59
CA LEU A 369 3.53 2.94 -31.60
C LEU A 369 4.94 3.11 -30.99
N ARG A 370 5.86 2.32 -31.49
CA ARG A 370 7.27 2.28 -31.10
C ARG A 370 8.17 2.42 -32.31
N MET A 371 9.43 2.77 -32.11
CA MET A 371 10.43 2.85 -33.20
C MET A 371 9.96 3.68 -34.39
N LYS A 372 9.26 4.82 -34.14
CA LYS A 372 8.83 5.81 -35.11
C LYS A 372 7.78 5.33 -36.13
N ASP A 373 7.82 4.04 -36.56
CA ASP A 373 6.96 3.52 -37.65
C ASP A 373 6.38 2.11 -37.40
N GLN A 374 6.68 1.46 -36.27
CA GLN A 374 6.14 0.14 -35.97
C GLN A 374 4.88 0.25 -35.10
N GLN A 375 3.73 0.17 -35.77
CA GLN A 375 2.45 0.08 -35.09
C GLN A 375 2.10 -1.37 -34.82
N ARG A 376 1.78 -1.69 -33.57
CA ARG A 376 1.23 -2.97 -33.15
C ARG A 376 -0.17 -2.79 -32.64
N HIS A 377 -1.08 -3.66 -33.06
CA HIS A 377 -2.47 -3.66 -32.66
C HIS A 377 -2.84 -5.06 -32.19
N ILE A 378 -3.28 -5.19 -30.94
CA ILE A 378 -3.73 -6.46 -30.37
C ILE A 378 -5.14 -6.26 -29.80
N VAL A 379 -6.06 -7.16 -30.17
CA VAL A 379 -7.40 -7.24 -29.60
C VAL A 379 -7.63 -8.63 -29.04
N LYS A 380 -8.15 -8.72 -27.81
CA LYS A 380 -8.53 -9.97 -27.14
C LYS A 380 -9.98 -9.87 -26.67
N HIS A 381 -10.74 -10.93 -26.86
CA HIS A 381 -12.09 -11.08 -26.37
C HIS A 381 -12.14 -12.21 -25.36
N TYR A 382 -12.85 -11.98 -24.25
CA TYR A 382 -13.01 -12.98 -23.20
C TYR A 382 -14.48 -13.06 -22.80
N GLN A 383 -14.90 -14.29 -22.45
CA GLN A 383 -16.23 -14.58 -21.91
C GLN A 383 -16.04 -15.44 -20.67
N TRP A 384 -16.57 -14.97 -19.54
CA TRP A 384 -16.37 -15.63 -18.25
C TRP A 384 -17.65 -15.76 -17.47
N LEU A 385 -17.84 -16.92 -16.85
CA LEU A 385 -18.81 -17.12 -15.79
C LEU A 385 -18.06 -17.11 -14.45
N GLN A 386 -18.42 -16.20 -13.56
CA GLN A 386 -17.72 -15.95 -12.30
C GLN A 386 -18.61 -16.22 -11.07
N PRO A 387 -19.04 -17.46 -10.84
CA PRO A 387 -19.99 -17.79 -9.79
C PRO A 387 -19.41 -17.48 -8.41
N SER A 388 -20.29 -17.02 -7.52
CA SER A 388 -19.97 -16.86 -6.11
C SER A 388 -21.16 -17.24 -5.24
N PHE A 389 -20.88 -17.74 -4.03
CA PHE A 389 -21.89 -18.00 -3.03
C PHE A 389 -21.40 -17.64 -1.63
N SER A 390 -22.33 -17.38 -0.74
CA SER A 390 -22.10 -17.23 0.70
C SER A 390 -23.29 -17.83 1.46
N LEU A 391 -22.98 -18.72 2.39
CA LEU A 391 -23.94 -19.35 3.28
C LEU A 391 -23.58 -19.00 4.72
N SER A 392 -24.47 -18.35 5.42
CA SER A 392 -24.31 -18.08 6.84
C SER A 392 -25.44 -18.76 7.60
N PHE A 393 -25.08 -19.54 8.61
CA PHE A 393 -26.04 -20.15 9.52
C PHE A 393 -25.59 -19.98 10.95
N LYS A 394 -26.38 -19.24 11.74
CA LYS A 394 -25.99 -18.84 13.11
C LYS A 394 -24.60 -18.21 13.14
N ASN A 395 -23.64 -18.93 13.65
CA ASN A 395 -22.28 -18.49 13.89
C ASN A 395 -21.30 -18.90 12.79
N ILE A 396 -21.73 -19.69 11.81
CA ILE A 396 -20.88 -20.23 10.75
C ILE A 396 -21.16 -19.49 9.46
N LYS A 397 -20.12 -19.15 8.72
CA LYS A 397 -20.18 -18.59 7.37
C LYS A 397 -19.26 -19.38 6.45
N LEU A 398 -19.81 -19.87 5.34
CA LEU A 398 -19.07 -20.49 4.25
C LEU A 398 -19.23 -19.64 3.01
N SER A 399 -18.15 -19.33 2.29
CA SER A 399 -18.23 -18.66 1.00
C SER A 399 -17.23 -19.25 0.00
N GLY A 400 -17.55 -19.11 -1.28
CA GLY A 400 -16.68 -19.53 -2.36
C GLY A 400 -16.91 -18.70 -3.60
N SER A 401 -15.87 -18.55 -4.42
CA SER A 401 -15.95 -17.84 -5.69
C SER A 401 -14.94 -18.34 -6.71
N ILE A 402 -15.28 -18.18 -7.98
CA ILE A 402 -14.39 -18.34 -9.11
C ILE A 402 -14.34 -17.00 -9.81
N ALA A 403 -13.12 -16.51 -10.06
CA ALA A 403 -12.87 -15.28 -10.79
C ALA A 403 -11.86 -15.51 -11.91
N HIS A 404 -11.88 -14.67 -12.92
CA HIS A 404 -10.95 -14.72 -14.04
C HIS A 404 -10.30 -13.35 -14.23
N ALA A 405 -9.00 -13.33 -14.54
CA ALA A 405 -8.25 -12.13 -14.82
C ALA A 405 -7.54 -12.23 -16.19
N ALA A 406 -7.79 -11.27 -17.07
CA ALA A 406 -7.05 -11.16 -18.32
C ALA A 406 -5.59 -10.75 -18.04
N PRO A 407 -4.62 -11.21 -18.85
CA PRO A 407 -3.28 -10.66 -18.82
C PRO A 407 -3.30 -9.15 -19.12
N GLN A 408 -2.38 -8.40 -18.52
CA GLN A 408 -2.19 -7.00 -18.87
C GLN A 408 -1.78 -6.89 -20.35
N MET A 409 -2.40 -5.98 -21.10
CA MET A 409 -2.23 -5.89 -22.54
C MET A 409 -0.80 -5.53 -22.96
N ASN A 410 -0.08 -4.75 -22.15
CA ASN A 410 1.33 -4.43 -22.39
C ASN A 410 2.25 -5.65 -22.35
N LEU A 411 1.93 -6.67 -21.52
CA LEU A 411 2.68 -7.91 -21.44
C LEU A 411 2.50 -8.81 -22.67
N LEU A 412 1.44 -8.57 -23.46
CA LEU A 412 1.17 -9.30 -24.71
C LEU A 412 1.93 -8.73 -25.90
N LEU A 413 2.51 -7.54 -25.77
CA LEU A 413 3.33 -6.94 -26.81
C LEU A 413 4.67 -7.68 -26.91
N ASP A 414 5.06 -8.12 -28.11
CA ASP A 414 6.40 -8.65 -28.37
C ASP A 414 7.40 -7.50 -28.49
N VAL A 415 7.77 -6.96 -27.33
CA VAL A 415 8.71 -5.84 -27.22
C VAL A 415 9.71 -6.12 -26.10
N THR A 416 10.92 -5.58 -26.28
CA THR A 416 11.97 -5.59 -25.27
C THR A 416 12.15 -4.18 -24.73
N ASP A 417 12.16 -4.02 -23.40
CA ASP A 417 12.55 -2.79 -22.69
C ASP A 417 13.89 -3.05 -22.00
N ASP A 418 14.95 -2.40 -22.46
CA ASP A 418 16.31 -2.43 -21.95
C ASP A 418 16.77 -1.06 -21.39
N SER A 419 15.81 -0.21 -21.07
CA SER A 419 16.08 1.11 -20.47
C SER A 419 16.86 0.99 -19.15
N ASN A 420 16.65 -0.10 -18.41
CA ASN A 420 17.53 -0.52 -17.31
C ASN A 420 18.49 -1.62 -17.82
N PRO A 421 19.78 -1.36 -17.92
CA PRO A 421 20.72 -2.33 -18.49
C PRO A 421 20.92 -3.61 -17.67
N LEU A 422 20.65 -3.58 -16.36
CA LEU A 422 20.71 -4.77 -15.50
C LEU A 422 19.39 -5.54 -15.42
N PHE A 423 18.30 -4.97 -15.90
CA PHE A 423 16.98 -5.60 -15.83
C PHE A 423 16.18 -5.37 -17.11
N ILE A 424 16.25 -6.32 -18.00
CA ILE A 424 15.58 -6.29 -19.32
C ILE A 424 14.23 -6.98 -19.19
N THR A 425 13.17 -6.37 -19.72
CA THR A 425 11.84 -7.00 -19.75
C THR A 425 11.40 -7.34 -21.16
N LYS A 426 10.73 -8.49 -21.33
CA LYS A 426 10.17 -8.96 -22.59
C LYS A 426 8.70 -9.28 -22.46
N GLY A 427 7.93 -8.95 -23.46
CA GLY A 427 6.53 -9.35 -23.54
C GLY A 427 6.35 -10.79 -23.99
N ASN A 428 5.12 -11.31 -23.84
CA ASN A 428 4.73 -12.66 -24.24
C ASN A 428 3.29 -12.67 -24.76
N ALA A 429 3.13 -12.74 -26.08
CA ALA A 429 1.82 -12.77 -26.74
C ALA A 429 1.00 -14.05 -26.46
N ALA A 430 1.63 -15.11 -25.94
CA ALA A 430 1.01 -16.40 -25.66
C ALA A 430 0.35 -16.49 -24.26
N LEU A 431 0.36 -15.40 -23.47
CA LEU A 431 -0.25 -15.39 -22.14
C LEU A 431 -1.75 -15.70 -22.19
N LYS A 432 -2.15 -16.58 -21.28
CA LYS A 432 -3.54 -17.00 -21.04
C LYS A 432 -4.10 -16.26 -19.83
N PRO A 433 -5.44 -16.11 -19.73
CA PRO A 433 -6.08 -15.63 -18.51
C PRO A 433 -5.75 -16.51 -17.29
N THR A 434 -5.75 -15.88 -16.13
CA THR A 434 -5.60 -16.53 -14.84
C THR A 434 -6.98 -16.88 -14.28
N ASP A 435 -7.15 -18.11 -13.82
CA ASP A 435 -8.33 -18.55 -13.07
C ASP A 435 -8.00 -18.50 -11.58
N ILE A 436 -8.90 -17.92 -10.79
CA ILE A 436 -8.72 -17.68 -9.35
C ILE A 436 -9.86 -18.39 -8.61
N TYR A 437 -9.50 -19.29 -7.71
CA TYR A 437 -10.44 -20.05 -6.87
C TYR A 437 -10.25 -19.59 -5.42
N GLN A 438 -11.36 -19.26 -4.76
CA GLN A 438 -11.36 -18.84 -3.36
C GLN A 438 -12.42 -19.57 -2.56
N ALA A 439 -12.08 -19.94 -1.33
CA ALA A 439 -13.02 -20.50 -0.35
C ALA A 439 -12.69 -19.92 1.03
N THR A 440 -13.71 -19.60 1.82
CA THR A 440 -13.55 -19.18 3.21
C THR A 440 -14.57 -19.86 4.10
N LEU A 441 -14.14 -20.28 5.29
CA LEU A 441 -15.00 -20.81 6.35
C LEU A 441 -14.75 -19.98 7.61
N GLY A 442 -15.78 -19.31 8.09
CA GLY A 442 -15.73 -18.45 9.27
C GLY A 442 -16.64 -18.96 10.39
N TYR A 443 -16.21 -18.74 11.62
CA TYR A 443 -17.00 -18.95 12.81
C TYR A 443 -16.90 -17.72 13.70
N THR A 444 -18.04 -17.16 14.14
CA THR A 444 -18.08 -16.00 15.02
C THR A 444 -19.03 -16.27 16.19
N LEU A 445 -18.52 -16.13 17.41
CA LEU A 445 -19.32 -16.25 18.62
C LEU A 445 -19.16 -15.00 19.47
N SER A 446 -20.29 -14.31 19.73
CA SER A 446 -20.31 -13.15 20.62
C SER A 446 -21.29 -13.44 21.77
N LYS A 447 -20.81 -13.20 22.99
CA LYS A 447 -21.63 -13.31 24.24
C LYS A 447 -21.52 -12.02 25.03
N THR A 448 -22.63 -11.46 25.42
CA THR A 448 -22.70 -10.23 26.24
C THR A 448 -22.09 -10.42 27.63
N LYS A 449 -22.26 -11.63 28.20
CA LYS A 449 -21.62 -11.98 29.46
C LYS A 449 -20.10 -12.00 29.30
N HIS A 450 -19.40 -11.17 30.07
CA HIS A 450 -17.96 -10.94 29.98
C HIS A 450 -17.46 -10.41 28.62
N ALA A 451 -18.34 -9.79 27.81
CA ALA A 451 -17.99 -9.25 26.50
C ALA A 451 -17.13 -10.19 25.66
N GLN A 452 -17.50 -11.50 25.66
CA GLN A 452 -16.72 -12.52 24.94
C GLN A 452 -16.98 -12.42 23.45
N ASN A 453 -15.89 -12.42 22.67
CA ASN A 453 -15.92 -12.49 21.22
C ASN A 453 -14.88 -13.49 20.75
N LEU A 454 -15.31 -14.50 19.98
CA LEU A 454 -14.45 -15.48 19.32
C LEU A 454 -14.70 -15.40 17.84
N ASN A 455 -13.64 -15.18 17.07
CA ASN A 455 -13.63 -15.24 15.62
C ASN A 455 -12.62 -16.29 15.19
N ALA A 456 -13.01 -17.18 14.29
CA ALA A 456 -12.13 -18.11 13.62
C ALA A 456 -12.44 -18.09 12.13
N GLU A 457 -11.41 -18.03 11.30
CA GLU A 457 -11.54 -18.04 9.85
C GLU A 457 -10.47 -18.94 9.24
N TRP A 458 -10.86 -19.77 8.32
CA TRP A 458 -10.00 -20.47 7.39
C TRP A 458 -10.25 -19.95 5.99
N GLY A 459 -9.18 -19.63 5.26
CA GLY A 459 -9.24 -19.19 3.88
C GLY A 459 -8.30 -20.01 3.00
N TYR A 460 -8.72 -20.22 1.76
CA TYR A 460 -7.95 -20.87 0.70
C TYR A 460 -8.05 -20.07 -0.58
N SER A 461 -6.93 -19.88 -1.26
CA SER A 461 -6.88 -19.27 -2.60
C SER A 461 -5.86 -19.99 -3.46
N ALA A 462 -6.26 -20.35 -4.68
CA ALA A 462 -5.39 -20.96 -5.68
C ALA A 462 -5.55 -20.27 -7.03
N GLN A 463 -4.46 -20.26 -7.80
CA GLN A 463 -4.42 -19.68 -9.12
C GLN A 463 -3.98 -20.73 -10.15
N GLN A 464 -4.76 -20.85 -11.22
CA GLN A 464 -4.40 -21.61 -12.41
C GLN A 464 -4.01 -20.63 -13.52
N ASN A 465 -2.97 -20.97 -14.29
CA ASN A 465 -2.40 -20.07 -15.29
C ASN A 465 -2.00 -18.68 -14.72
N ALA A 466 -1.53 -18.62 -13.47
CA ALA A 466 -1.06 -17.36 -12.90
C ALA A 466 0.02 -16.75 -13.82
N VAL A 467 -0.03 -15.42 -13.99
CA VAL A 467 1.03 -14.70 -14.70
C VAL A 467 2.20 -14.51 -13.74
N GLY A 468 3.22 -15.35 -13.86
CA GLY A 468 4.49 -15.27 -13.14
C GLY A 468 5.60 -14.71 -14.03
N GLN A 469 6.83 -14.73 -13.51
CA GLN A 469 8.03 -14.25 -14.22
C GLN A 469 8.97 -15.41 -14.51
N ALA A 470 9.34 -15.57 -15.79
CA ALA A 470 10.48 -16.39 -16.17
C ALA A 470 11.72 -15.49 -16.22
N ARG A 471 12.70 -15.78 -15.36
CA ARG A 471 13.92 -15.00 -15.25
C ARG A 471 15.11 -15.76 -15.85
N TYR A 472 15.82 -15.09 -16.71
CA TYR A 472 17.14 -15.50 -17.19
C TYR A 472 18.19 -14.57 -16.63
N TYR A 473 19.14 -15.11 -15.90
CA TYR A 473 20.25 -14.37 -15.30
C TYR A 473 21.56 -14.71 -16.02
N ASP A 474 22.24 -13.69 -16.50
CA ASP A 474 23.57 -13.81 -17.05
C ASP A 474 24.61 -13.72 -15.94
N ALA A 475 25.31 -14.83 -15.68
CA ALA A 475 26.26 -14.93 -14.56
C ALA A 475 27.54 -14.11 -14.79
N GLU A 476 27.86 -13.71 -16.01
CA GLU A 476 29.05 -12.91 -16.33
C GLU A 476 28.80 -11.42 -16.16
N THR A 477 27.64 -10.95 -16.60
CA THR A 477 27.31 -9.52 -16.61
C THR A 477 26.39 -9.10 -15.45
N GLY A 478 25.69 -10.08 -14.85
CA GLY A 478 24.67 -9.84 -13.84
C GLY A 478 23.34 -9.31 -14.40
N VAL A 479 23.18 -9.29 -15.72
CA VAL A 479 21.95 -8.86 -16.39
C VAL A 479 20.85 -9.89 -16.17
N THR A 480 19.69 -9.44 -15.70
CA THR A 480 18.50 -10.26 -15.58
C THR A 480 17.52 -9.91 -16.70
N THR A 481 17.18 -10.88 -17.53
CA THR A 481 16.06 -10.77 -18.47
C THR A 481 14.83 -11.42 -17.87
N SER A 482 13.72 -10.70 -17.81
CA SER A 482 12.45 -11.18 -17.28
C SER A 482 11.38 -11.19 -18.36
N MET A 483 10.64 -12.31 -18.47
CA MET A 483 9.52 -12.47 -19.39
C MET A 483 8.31 -13.00 -18.63
N ALA A 484 7.15 -12.38 -18.82
CA ALA A 484 5.91 -12.86 -18.24
C ALA A 484 5.53 -14.24 -18.82
N GLN A 485 5.15 -15.20 -17.99
CA GLN A 485 4.78 -16.55 -18.38
C GLN A 485 3.65 -17.10 -17.49
N ASN A 486 2.76 -17.91 -18.05
CA ASN A 486 1.76 -18.59 -17.23
C ASN A 486 2.40 -19.73 -16.43
N ILE A 487 2.07 -19.79 -15.17
CA ILE A 487 2.60 -20.80 -14.24
C ILE A 487 1.50 -21.35 -13.36
N ASN A 488 1.62 -22.64 -13.00
CA ASN A 488 0.69 -23.33 -12.11
C ASN A 488 1.42 -23.78 -10.84
N GLY A 489 0.67 -23.78 -9.73
CA GLY A 489 1.18 -24.23 -8.43
C GLY A 489 1.20 -23.12 -7.37
N ASN A 490 0.82 -21.90 -7.72
CA ASN A 490 0.65 -20.82 -6.75
C ASN A 490 -0.67 -20.99 -5.98
N TRP A 491 -0.59 -21.18 -4.67
CA TRP A 491 -1.73 -21.25 -3.78
C TRP A 491 -1.35 -20.84 -2.36
N GLN A 492 -2.34 -20.41 -1.61
CA GLN A 492 -2.17 -20.08 -0.20
C GLN A 492 -3.38 -20.52 0.62
N THR A 493 -3.12 -20.82 1.88
CA THR A 493 -4.17 -21.01 2.88
C THR A 493 -3.80 -20.25 4.14
N HIS A 494 -4.80 -19.75 4.85
CA HIS A 494 -4.60 -19.11 6.13
C HIS A 494 -5.64 -19.56 7.15
N VAL A 495 -5.22 -19.51 8.42
CA VAL A 495 -6.11 -19.69 9.57
C VAL A 495 -5.91 -18.50 10.48
N THR A 496 -7.00 -17.81 10.80
CA THR A 496 -7.02 -16.72 11.78
C THR A 496 -7.93 -17.10 12.92
N VAL A 497 -7.44 -16.95 14.14
CA VAL A 497 -8.24 -17.12 15.37
C VAL A 497 -8.03 -15.89 16.24
N GLY A 498 -9.13 -15.30 16.69
CA GLY A 498 -9.13 -14.17 17.62
C GLY A 498 -10.11 -14.41 18.76
N TYR A 499 -9.69 -14.18 19.99
CA TYR A 499 -10.54 -14.26 21.16
C TYR A 499 -10.30 -13.05 22.05
N ALA A 500 -11.40 -12.34 22.36
CA ALA A 500 -11.39 -11.22 23.28
C ALA A 500 -12.43 -11.43 24.39
N CYS A 501 -12.08 -11.08 25.62
CA CYS A 501 -13.04 -11.15 26.74
C CYS A 501 -12.70 -10.16 27.85
N SER A 502 -13.68 -9.90 28.71
CA SER A 502 -13.49 -9.26 30.00
C SER A 502 -13.36 -10.33 31.08
N LEU A 503 -12.27 -10.31 31.85
CA LEU A 503 -11.99 -11.29 32.88
C LEU A 503 -12.83 -11.06 34.14
N ASP A 504 -13.36 -9.86 34.32
CA ASP A 504 -14.19 -9.49 35.47
C ASP A 504 -15.53 -8.85 35.07
N LYS A 505 -16.53 -8.93 35.93
CA LYS A 505 -17.87 -8.35 35.70
C LYS A 505 -17.87 -6.84 35.54
N LYS A 506 -16.88 -6.14 36.09
CA LYS A 506 -16.74 -4.67 35.99
C LYS A 506 -15.97 -4.23 34.78
N GLN A 507 -15.55 -5.17 33.93
CA GLN A 507 -14.76 -4.95 32.71
C GLN A 507 -13.49 -4.12 32.93
N LYS A 508 -12.86 -4.30 34.09
CA LYS A 508 -11.60 -3.64 34.41
C LYS A 508 -10.42 -4.38 33.80
N TRP A 509 -10.51 -5.69 33.73
CA TRP A 509 -9.51 -6.54 33.09
C TRP A 509 -10.04 -7.01 31.73
N THR A 510 -9.32 -6.71 30.69
CA THR A 510 -9.60 -7.20 29.34
C THR A 510 -8.45 -8.05 28.85
N PHE A 511 -8.78 -9.16 28.21
CA PHE A 511 -7.84 -10.08 27.59
C PHE A 511 -8.19 -10.20 26.11
N ASP A 512 -7.18 -10.10 25.25
CA ASP A 512 -7.28 -10.25 23.81
C ASP A 512 -6.14 -11.14 23.32
N VAL A 513 -6.44 -12.11 22.47
CA VAL A 513 -5.46 -12.95 21.79
C VAL A 513 -5.89 -13.15 20.35
N SER A 514 -4.95 -13.00 19.43
CA SER A 514 -5.16 -13.32 18.02
C SER A 514 -3.93 -14.02 17.45
N ALA A 515 -4.17 -14.96 16.54
CA ALA A 515 -3.13 -15.62 15.77
C ALA A 515 -3.60 -15.79 14.35
N THR A 516 -2.71 -15.53 13.41
CA THR A 516 -2.90 -15.81 11.97
C THR A 516 -1.72 -16.61 11.50
N GLU A 517 -1.97 -17.78 10.95
CA GLU A 517 -0.98 -18.58 10.25
C GLU A 517 -1.33 -18.62 8.77
N THR A 518 -0.35 -18.31 7.93
CA THR A 518 -0.46 -18.36 6.46
C THR A 518 0.58 -19.31 5.92
N PHE A 519 0.13 -20.29 5.14
CA PHE A 519 1.01 -21.10 4.32
C PHE A 519 0.85 -20.69 2.86
N GLN A 520 1.97 -20.42 2.20
CA GLN A 520 2.02 -20.04 0.81
C GLN A 520 2.97 -20.93 0.04
N ASN A 521 2.51 -21.49 -1.08
CA ASN A 521 3.33 -22.13 -2.09
C ASN A 521 3.51 -21.15 -3.24
N SER A 522 4.73 -20.63 -3.42
CA SER A 522 5.10 -19.70 -4.49
C SER A 522 5.94 -20.41 -5.55
N VAL A 523 5.57 -20.24 -6.79
CA VAL A 523 6.21 -20.90 -7.93
C VAL A 523 6.52 -19.88 -9.00
N ASP A 524 7.76 -19.96 -9.53
CA ASP A 524 8.22 -19.19 -10.69
C ASP A 524 9.19 -19.99 -11.53
N PHE A 525 9.57 -19.49 -12.72
CA PHE A 525 10.62 -20.09 -13.56
C PHE A 525 11.90 -19.28 -13.48
N GLN A 526 13.03 -19.99 -13.52
CA GLN A 526 14.33 -19.38 -13.54
C GLN A 526 15.33 -20.16 -14.36
N GLN A 527 16.29 -19.46 -14.93
CA GLN A 527 17.41 -19.99 -15.69
C GLN A 527 18.61 -19.07 -15.52
N THR A 528 19.82 -19.61 -15.52
CA THR A 528 21.06 -18.83 -15.61
C THR A 528 21.80 -19.17 -16.91
N SER A 529 22.77 -18.35 -17.30
CA SER A 529 23.65 -18.64 -18.43
C SER A 529 24.42 -19.96 -18.29
N LEU A 530 24.53 -20.46 -17.04
CA LEU A 530 25.20 -21.75 -16.73
C LEU A 530 24.26 -22.95 -16.86
N MET A 531 22.96 -22.75 -17.11
CA MET A 531 21.92 -23.77 -17.18
C MET A 531 21.42 -23.93 -18.60
N GLN A 532 21.24 -25.19 -19.06
CA GLN A 532 20.73 -25.47 -20.41
C GLN A 532 19.22 -25.22 -20.55
N THR A 533 18.45 -25.37 -19.46
CA THR A 533 16.99 -25.25 -19.45
C THR A 533 16.51 -24.47 -18.28
N SER A 534 15.33 -23.83 -18.43
CA SER A 534 14.61 -23.19 -17.34
C SER A 534 14.10 -24.21 -16.31
N VAL A 535 14.26 -23.90 -15.04
CA VAL A 535 13.84 -24.73 -13.91
C VAL A 535 12.71 -24.06 -13.16
N LYS A 536 11.75 -24.86 -12.69
CA LYS A 536 10.67 -24.41 -11.83
C LYS A 536 11.20 -24.20 -10.41
N SER A 537 11.20 -22.95 -9.96
CA SER A 537 11.49 -22.56 -8.58
C SER A 537 10.24 -22.69 -7.73
N GLU A 538 10.31 -23.43 -6.62
CA GLU A 538 9.23 -23.60 -5.68
C GLU A 538 9.71 -23.28 -4.27
N VAL A 539 9.05 -22.30 -3.60
CA VAL A 539 9.31 -21.93 -2.22
C VAL A 539 8.04 -22.10 -1.40
N LYS A 540 8.13 -22.88 -0.35
CA LYS A 540 7.08 -23.07 0.67
C LYS A 540 7.36 -22.15 1.84
N ASN A 541 6.44 -21.26 2.13
CA ASN A 541 6.57 -20.24 3.17
C ASN A 541 5.44 -20.38 4.20
N TRP A 542 5.81 -20.55 5.48
CA TRP A 542 4.92 -20.42 6.63
C TRP A 542 5.16 -19.08 7.28
N PHE A 543 4.11 -18.34 7.51
CA PHE A 543 4.15 -17.06 8.17
C PHE A 543 3.10 -17.04 9.28
N MET A 544 3.53 -16.88 10.53
CA MET A 544 2.67 -16.81 11.69
C MET A 544 2.80 -15.45 12.36
N GLN A 545 1.67 -14.80 12.57
CA GLN A 545 1.54 -13.59 13.39
C GLN A 545 0.69 -13.92 14.62
N GLY A 546 1.19 -13.61 15.80
CA GLY A 546 0.48 -13.80 17.05
C GLY A 546 0.48 -12.53 17.88
N ASN A 547 -0.64 -12.21 18.51
CA ASN A 547 -0.77 -11.08 19.42
C ASN A 547 -1.49 -11.50 20.67
N VAL A 548 -0.99 -11.07 21.82
CA VAL A 548 -1.64 -11.23 23.12
C VAL A 548 -1.64 -9.87 23.82
N ALA A 549 -2.77 -9.48 24.38
CA ALA A 549 -2.89 -8.26 25.17
C ALA A 549 -3.68 -8.53 26.46
N LEU A 550 -3.14 -8.04 27.56
CA LEU A 550 -3.82 -7.99 28.86
C LEU A 550 -3.85 -6.52 29.30
N ALA A 551 -5.03 -5.98 29.49
CA ALA A 551 -5.17 -4.60 29.92
C ALA A 551 -6.01 -4.47 31.20
N TYR A 552 -5.64 -3.49 32.02
CA TYR A 552 -6.34 -3.11 33.24
C TYR A 552 -6.73 -1.64 33.19
N HIS A 553 -7.99 -1.35 33.51
CA HIS A 553 -8.56 -0.02 33.45
C HIS A 553 -9.19 0.38 34.79
N CYS A 554 -8.74 1.50 35.35
CA CYS A 554 -9.42 2.17 36.45
C CYS A 554 -9.27 3.68 36.35
N LYS A 555 -9.94 4.44 37.22
CA LYS A 555 -9.93 5.93 37.16
C LYS A 555 -8.54 6.56 37.29
N LEU A 556 -7.65 5.94 38.06
CA LEU A 556 -6.33 6.48 38.37
C LEU A 556 -5.22 5.86 37.54
N PHE A 557 -5.46 4.65 37.02
CA PHE A 557 -4.42 3.86 36.41
C PHE A 557 -4.98 3.00 35.28
N ASN A 558 -4.37 3.12 34.10
CA ASN A 558 -4.60 2.23 32.96
C ASN A 558 -3.26 1.60 32.58
N ALA A 559 -3.22 0.29 32.44
CA ALA A 559 -2.03 -0.41 32.01
C ALA A 559 -2.36 -1.49 31.00
N ALA A 560 -1.48 -1.73 30.05
CA ALA A 560 -1.57 -2.88 29.17
C ALA A 560 -0.20 -3.50 28.95
N LEU A 561 -0.16 -4.83 29.00
CA LEU A 561 0.95 -5.64 28.57
C LEU A 561 0.55 -6.31 27.27
N LYS A 562 1.35 -6.10 26.23
CA LYS A 562 1.13 -6.67 24.90
C LYS A 562 2.34 -7.47 24.48
N SER A 563 2.12 -8.59 23.83
CA SER A 563 3.15 -9.36 23.15
C SER A 563 2.72 -9.63 21.73
N ALA A 564 3.60 -9.37 20.77
CA ALA A 564 3.41 -9.73 19.37
C ALA A 564 4.58 -10.60 18.93
N VAL A 565 4.30 -11.56 18.07
CA VAL A 565 5.29 -12.43 17.44
C VAL A 565 5.01 -12.53 15.95
N ASP A 566 6.05 -12.34 15.13
CA ASP A 566 6.07 -12.63 13.71
C ASP A 566 7.12 -13.71 13.47
N TRP A 567 6.69 -14.88 13.05
CA TRP A 567 7.57 -15.99 12.71
C TRP A 567 7.44 -16.33 11.25
N GLN A 568 8.56 -16.55 10.58
CA GLN A 568 8.63 -16.95 9.19
C GLN A 568 9.55 -18.15 9.02
N HIS A 569 9.04 -19.18 8.38
CA HIS A 569 9.81 -20.36 8.00
C HIS A 569 9.62 -20.65 6.53
N ALA A 570 10.74 -20.68 5.77
CA ALA A 570 10.68 -20.94 4.34
C ALA A 570 11.67 -22.02 3.92
N THR A 571 11.20 -22.91 3.05
CA THR A 571 11.95 -24.03 2.49
C THR A 571 11.82 -24.10 0.98
N SER A 572 12.84 -24.61 0.31
CA SER A 572 12.82 -24.93 -1.11
C SER A 572 13.67 -26.17 -1.38
N LYS A 573 13.39 -26.81 -2.52
CA LYS A 573 14.21 -27.91 -3.06
C LYS A 573 15.35 -27.42 -3.94
N LEU A 574 15.44 -26.10 -4.20
CA LEU A 574 16.52 -25.52 -4.99
C LEU A 574 17.88 -25.79 -4.34
N THR A 575 18.84 -26.16 -5.14
CA THR A 575 20.23 -26.31 -4.72
C THR A 575 20.75 -24.97 -4.18
N GLY A 576 21.38 -25.00 -3.00
CA GLY A 576 21.89 -23.78 -2.36
C GLY A 576 20.86 -22.93 -1.64
N PHE A 577 19.56 -23.27 -1.65
CA PHE A 577 18.57 -22.58 -0.84
C PHE A 577 18.82 -22.80 0.64
N GLN A 578 19.08 -21.73 1.38
CA GLN A 578 19.19 -21.79 2.82
C GLN A 578 17.81 -21.65 3.45
N THR A 579 17.40 -22.65 4.22
CA THR A 579 16.15 -22.58 5.01
C THR A 579 16.14 -21.31 5.82
N ILE A 580 15.08 -20.54 5.69
CA ILE A 580 14.87 -19.31 6.43
C ILE A 580 14.05 -19.66 7.67
N ASN A 581 14.50 -19.21 8.83
CA ASN A 581 13.76 -19.35 10.08
C ASN A 581 14.02 -18.10 10.91
N SER A 582 13.14 -17.11 10.76
CA SER A 582 13.27 -15.83 11.44
C SER A 582 12.10 -15.58 12.37
N ILE A 583 12.39 -14.92 13.47
CA ILE A 583 11.40 -14.58 14.47
C ILE A 583 11.64 -13.15 14.96
N ASN A 584 10.56 -12.38 15.00
CA ASN A 584 10.51 -11.07 15.63
C ASN A 584 9.56 -11.14 16.82
N HIS A 585 10.03 -10.79 17.99
CA HIS A 585 9.19 -10.62 19.18
C HIS A 585 9.11 -9.16 19.55
N LEU A 586 7.94 -8.76 19.97
CA LEU A 586 7.64 -7.43 20.46
C LEU A 586 6.91 -7.55 21.79
N TYR A 587 7.48 -7.01 22.84
CA TYR A 587 6.86 -6.92 24.16
C TYR A 587 6.65 -5.45 24.49
N THR A 588 5.41 -5.02 24.68
CA THR A 588 5.07 -3.63 24.96
C THR A 588 4.35 -3.53 26.29
N PHE A 589 4.86 -2.68 27.16
CA PHE A 589 4.18 -2.25 28.37
C PHE A 589 3.78 -0.79 28.21
N THR A 590 2.47 -0.54 28.19
CA THR A 590 1.92 0.81 28.20
C THR A 590 1.24 1.09 29.51
N ASN A 591 1.40 2.29 30.02
CA ASN A 591 0.69 2.68 31.22
C ASN A 591 0.42 4.19 31.25
N GLN A 592 -0.72 4.57 31.85
CA GLN A 592 -1.12 5.92 32.10
C GLN A 592 -1.55 6.08 33.57
N TRP A 593 -0.90 6.97 34.28
CA TRP A 593 -1.25 7.37 35.64
C TRP A 593 -1.93 8.74 35.65
N SER A 594 -3.11 8.81 36.28
CA SER A 594 -3.79 10.07 36.61
C SER A 594 -3.54 10.37 38.09
N LEU A 595 -2.53 11.18 38.35
CA LEU A 595 -2.08 11.48 39.71
C LEU A 595 -2.86 12.64 40.33
N PRO A 596 -2.83 12.79 41.67
CA PRO A 596 -3.24 14.02 42.31
C PRO A 596 -2.57 15.25 41.68
N TRP A 597 -3.05 16.45 41.96
CA TRP A 597 -2.55 17.73 41.42
C TRP A 597 -2.69 17.92 39.92
N ASN A 598 -3.62 17.16 39.26
CA ASN A 598 -3.86 17.19 37.81
C ASN A 598 -2.64 16.84 36.95
N MET A 599 -1.83 15.93 37.42
CA MET A 599 -0.71 15.37 36.66
C MET A 599 -1.12 14.07 35.97
N VAL A 600 -0.61 13.87 34.75
CA VAL A 600 -0.75 12.63 33.98
C VAL A 600 0.64 12.20 33.56
N ILE A 601 0.94 10.91 33.78
CA ILE A 601 2.16 10.27 33.31
C ILE A 601 1.75 9.20 32.32
N ASP A 602 2.26 9.28 31.11
CA ASP A 602 2.11 8.27 30.08
C ASP A 602 3.48 7.63 29.83
N THR A 603 3.56 6.31 29.77
CA THR A 603 4.79 5.60 29.40
C THR A 603 4.46 4.44 28.46
N ASP A 604 5.36 4.23 27.51
CA ASP A 604 5.39 3.15 26.56
C ASP A 604 6.81 2.58 26.52
N LEU A 605 6.96 1.35 26.96
CA LEU A 605 8.23 0.63 26.96
C LEU A 605 8.07 -0.59 26.08
N THR A 606 8.83 -0.64 25.01
CA THR A 606 8.81 -1.72 24.02
C THR A 606 10.16 -2.40 23.93
N TYR A 607 10.16 -3.71 24.01
CA TYR A 607 11.33 -4.56 23.78
C TYR A 607 11.17 -5.33 22.50
N TYR A 608 12.04 -5.04 21.52
CA TYR A 608 12.14 -5.73 20.24
C TYR A 608 13.26 -6.78 20.29
N VAL A 609 12.97 -7.97 19.77
CA VAL A 609 13.95 -9.03 19.52
C VAL A 609 13.80 -9.47 18.09
N ARG A 610 14.86 -9.34 17.30
CA ARG A 610 14.95 -9.84 15.93
C ARG A 610 16.03 -10.90 15.83
N SER A 611 15.68 -12.05 15.27
CA SER A 611 16.63 -13.17 15.13
C SER A 611 16.37 -13.95 13.84
N GLY A 612 17.38 -14.69 13.37
CA GLY A 612 17.30 -15.52 12.18
C GLY A 612 17.44 -14.72 10.86
N TYR A 613 17.96 -13.49 10.92
CA TYR A 613 18.32 -12.73 9.74
C TYR A 613 19.66 -13.20 9.18
N ALA A 614 19.80 -13.21 7.83
CA ALA A 614 21.04 -13.64 7.19
C ALA A 614 22.16 -12.65 7.41
N ASP A 615 21.89 -11.37 7.40
CA ASP A 615 22.80 -10.35 7.89
C ASP A 615 22.73 -10.32 9.42
N HIS A 616 23.77 -10.80 10.07
CA HIS A 616 23.85 -10.83 11.53
C HIS A 616 23.72 -9.44 12.17
N SER A 617 24.05 -8.37 11.46
CA SER A 617 23.87 -6.99 11.95
C SER A 617 22.41 -6.60 12.13
N MET A 618 21.49 -7.32 11.46
CA MET A 618 20.04 -7.13 11.55
C MET A 618 19.40 -7.95 12.68
N ASN A 619 20.13 -8.88 13.29
CA ASN A 619 19.69 -9.53 14.51
C ASN A 619 19.92 -8.57 15.67
N SER A 620 18.86 -8.17 16.35
CA SER A 620 18.94 -7.08 17.32
C SER A 620 18.06 -7.30 18.53
N HIS A 621 18.46 -6.67 19.62
CA HIS A 621 17.70 -6.53 20.86
C HIS A 621 17.59 -5.04 21.15
N GLU A 622 16.38 -4.48 21.10
CA GLU A 622 16.16 -3.04 21.18
C GLU A 622 15.13 -2.71 22.25
N TRP A 623 15.48 -1.81 23.16
CA TRP A 623 14.56 -1.23 24.12
C TRP A 623 14.16 0.17 23.65
N ILE A 624 12.90 0.36 23.32
CA ILE A 624 12.34 1.65 22.93
C ILE A 624 11.47 2.16 24.06
N TRP A 625 11.89 3.24 24.68
CA TRP A 625 11.17 3.84 25.79
C TRP A 625 10.70 5.24 25.43
N ASN A 626 9.38 5.45 25.45
CA ASN A 626 8.73 6.74 25.32
C ASN A 626 8.03 7.08 26.63
N MET A 627 8.14 8.33 27.07
CA MET A 627 7.50 8.78 28.29
C MET A 627 7.02 10.24 28.11
N ALA A 628 5.90 10.57 28.69
CA ALA A 628 5.41 11.93 28.79
C ALA A 628 4.85 12.21 30.20
N VAL A 629 5.14 13.41 30.70
CA VAL A 629 4.59 13.94 31.95
C VAL A 629 3.87 15.23 31.59
N ALA A 630 2.56 15.29 31.89
CA ALA A 630 1.74 16.46 31.64
C ALA A 630 1.13 16.98 32.95
N LYS A 631 1.25 18.29 33.17
CA LYS A 631 0.64 19.01 34.28
C LYS A 631 -0.45 19.94 33.76
N ARG A 632 -1.71 19.72 34.15
CA ARG A 632 -2.81 20.64 33.86
C ARG A 632 -2.81 21.78 34.86
N MET A 633 -2.79 23.00 34.33
CA MET A 633 -2.70 24.23 35.08
C MET A 633 -4.01 25.03 34.93
N LEU A 634 -4.17 26.09 35.70
CA LEU A 634 -5.37 26.91 35.81
C LEU A 634 -6.55 26.18 36.48
N LYS A 635 -7.46 26.92 37.10
CA LYS A 635 -8.68 26.37 37.71
C LYS A 635 -9.57 25.68 36.66
N SER A 636 -9.60 26.21 35.43
CA SER A 636 -10.31 25.66 34.28
C SER A 636 -9.63 24.40 33.65
N LYS A 637 -8.41 24.06 34.08
CA LYS A 637 -7.56 23.00 33.45
C LYS A 637 -7.33 23.24 31.96
N ALA A 638 -7.46 24.46 31.48
CA ALA A 638 -7.35 24.81 30.07
C ALA A 638 -5.92 24.80 29.55
N LEU A 639 -4.94 24.97 30.43
CA LEU A 639 -3.52 25.01 30.06
C LEU A 639 -2.82 23.76 30.60
N SER A 640 -1.98 23.12 29.79
CA SER A 640 -1.14 21.98 30.20
C SER A 640 0.28 22.18 29.73
N LEU A 641 1.23 21.92 30.61
CA LEU A 641 2.64 21.80 30.29
C LEU A 641 2.97 20.32 30.18
N LYS A 642 3.58 19.91 29.06
CA LYS A 642 3.91 18.51 28.77
C LYS A 642 5.41 18.39 28.43
N LEU A 643 6.11 17.55 29.18
CA LEU A 643 7.48 17.14 28.88
C LEU A 643 7.41 15.70 28.33
N SER A 644 7.98 15.46 27.16
CA SER A 644 8.02 14.13 26.55
C SER A 644 9.44 13.75 26.14
N GLY A 645 9.78 12.48 26.29
CA GLY A 645 11.00 11.86 25.75
C GLY A 645 10.59 10.74 24.79
N HIS A 646 11.18 10.74 23.61
CA HIS A 646 10.98 9.75 22.57
C HIS A 646 12.25 8.98 22.34
N ASP A 647 12.13 7.63 22.30
CA ASP A 647 13.26 6.71 22.19
C ASP A 647 14.39 7.07 23.17
N ILE A 648 14.04 7.18 24.47
CA ILE A 648 14.94 7.68 25.53
C ILE A 648 16.26 6.89 25.55
N LEU A 649 16.23 5.59 25.23
CA LEU A 649 17.38 4.71 25.22
C LEU A 649 18.18 4.76 23.90
N ALA A 650 17.67 5.43 22.87
CA ALA A 650 18.30 5.61 21.54
C ALA A 650 18.66 4.27 20.86
N GLN A 651 17.74 3.32 20.89
CA GLN A 651 17.95 1.97 20.31
C GLN A 651 17.02 1.66 19.13
N ARG A 652 16.17 2.61 18.70
CA ARG A 652 15.22 2.36 17.64
C ARG A 652 15.89 2.11 16.30
N SER A 653 15.49 1.03 15.60
CA SER A 653 15.83 0.79 14.20
C SER A 653 14.58 0.39 13.39
N SER A 654 14.69 0.39 12.05
CA SER A 654 13.62 -0.08 11.16
C SER A 654 14.19 -1.06 10.15
N ILE A 655 13.73 -2.30 10.18
CA ILE A 655 14.17 -3.38 9.30
C ILE A 655 12.95 -4.02 8.67
N VAL A 656 12.97 -4.16 7.33
CA VAL A 656 11.91 -4.80 6.53
C VAL A 656 12.50 -5.99 5.80
N ARG A 657 11.77 -7.12 5.78
CA ARG A 657 12.12 -8.31 5.02
C ARG A 657 11.03 -8.66 4.01
N THR A 658 11.43 -9.01 2.80
CA THR A 658 10.56 -9.62 1.79
C THR A 658 11.13 -10.95 1.33
N LEU A 659 10.24 -11.92 1.03
CA LEU A 659 10.61 -13.25 0.56
C LEU A 659 9.58 -13.76 -0.45
N ASN A 660 10.06 -14.31 -1.55
CA ASN A 660 9.26 -15.01 -2.55
C ASN A 660 10.07 -16.15 -3.21
N ALA A 661 9.52 -16.80 -4.25
CA ALA A 661 10.20 -17.89 -4.96
C ALA A 661 11.50 -17.47 -5.66
N GLN A 662 11.71 -16.19 -5.89
CA GLN A 662 12.83 -15.66 -6.64
C GLN A 662 13.99 -15.22 -5.74
N GLY A 663 13.71 -14.88 -4.48
CA GLY A 663 14.73 -14.40 -3.57
C GLY A 663 14.19 -13.82 -2.29
N ARG A 664 15.09 -13.32 -1.47
CA ARG A 664 14.79 -12.53 -0.28
C ARG A 664 15.53 -11.21 -0.31
N THR A 665 14.95 -10.20 0.36
CA THR A 665 15.59 -8.90 0.59
C THR A 665 15.39 -8.49 2.03
N GLU A 666 16.43 -8.00 2.67
CA GLU A 666 16.44 -7.44 4.01
C GLU A 666 16.90 -5.99 3.90
N THR A 667 16.11 -5.05 4.38
CA THR A 667 16.41 -3.62 4.22
C THR A 667 16.29 -2.90 5.56
N TRP A 668 17.36 -2.21 5.93
CA TRP A 668 17.39 -1.25 7.03
C TRP A 668 17.04 0.15 6.52
N HIS A 669 16.29 0.91 7.32
CA HIS A 669 15.97 2.32 7.06
C HIS A 669 16.36 3.18 8.25
N ASN A 670 16.74 4.44 7.99
CA ASN A 670 16.92 5.44 9.03
C ASN A 670 15.58 5.74 9.72
N VAL A 671 15.65 6.19 10.95
CA VAL A 671 14.49 6.55 11.79
C VAL A 671 14.79 7.85 12.52
N VAL A 672 13.75 8.51 13.04
CA VAL A 672 13.91 9.69 13.88
C VAL A 672 14.73 9.35 15.12
N PRO A 673 15.86 10.04 15.35
CA PRO A 673 16.70 9.78 16.51
C PRO A 673 16.02 10.25 17.80
N ARG A 674 16.50 9.75 18.96
CA ARG A 674 16.08 10.18 20.31
C ARG A 674 16.01 11.70 20.44
N TYR A 675 14.89 12.18 21.01
CA TYR A 675 14.70 13.59 21.36
C TYR A 675 13.84 13.77 22.61
N PHE A 676 13.98 14.91 23.26
CA PHE A 676 13.11 15.38 24.34
C PHE A 676 12.40 16.66 23.90
N MET A 677 11.14 16.82 24.29
CA MET A 677 10.30 17.95 23.87
C MET A 677 9.51 18.52 25.05
N LEU A 678 9.50 19.82 25.17
CA LEU A 678 8.62 20.56 26.06
C LEU A 678 7.51 21.19 25.24
N SER A 679 6.24 20.88 25.56
CA SER A 679 5.06 21.39 24.85
C SER A 679 4.11 22.10 25.78
N LEU A 680 3.50 23.17 25.28
CA LEU A 680 2.40 23.87 25.90
C LEU A 680 1.10 23.52 25.16
N VAL A 681 0.12 22.97 25.86
CA VAL A 681 -1.18 22.57 25.31
C VAL A 681 -2.27 23.44 25.90
N TYR A 682 -3.03 24.11 25.04
CA TYR A 682 -4.16 24.95 25.44
C TYR A 682 -5.48 24.44 24.88
N HIS A 683 -6.47 24.25 25.78
CA HIS A 683 -7.81 23.84 25.46
C HIS A 683 -8.77 24.98 25.74
N PHE A 684 -9.51 25.39 24.72
CA PHE A 684 -10.58 26.37 24.84
C PHE A 684 -11.93 25.72 24.48
N SER A 685 -12.92 25.91 25.29
CA SER A 685 -14.29 25.52 24.96
C SER A 685 -15.28 26.63 25.40
N LYS A 686 -16.20 26.98 24.50
CA LYS A 686 -17.28 27.90 24.76
C LYS A 686 -18.58 27.21 24.38
N SER A 687 -19.44 26.94 25.36
CA SER A 687 -20.79 26.44 25.10
C SER A 687 -21.69 27.59 24.62
N PRO A 688 -22.62 27.35 23.69
CA PRO A 688 -23.67 28.34 23.39
C PRO A 688 -24.39 28.74 24.68
N ARG A 689 -24.68 30.02 24.84
CA ARG A 689 -25.59 30.44 25.90
C ARG A 689 -26.97 29.82 25.59
N LYS A 690 -27.56 29.10 26.54
CA LYS A 690 -28.99 28.80 26.50
C LYS A 690 -29.70 30.15 26.62
N GLU A 691 -30.33 30.60 25.52
CA GLU A 691 -31.35 31.66 25.59
C GLU A 691 -32.60 31.14 26.27
#